data_e0d8b14ffa0d4ba5fd2bb67b0ae5d52d
#
_entry.id   e0d8b14ffa0d4ba5fd2bb67b0ae5d52d
#
_cell.length_a   1.000
_cell.length_b   1.000
_cell.length_c   1.000
_cell.angle_alpha   90.00
_cell.angle_beta   90.00
_cell.angle_gamma   90.00
#
_symmetry.space_group_name_H-M   'P 1'
#
loop_
_entity.id
_entity.type
_entity.pdbx_description
1 polymer ?
#
loop_
_entity_poly.entity_id
_entity_poly.type
_entity_poly.pdbx_seq_one_letter_code
_entity_poly.pdbx_strand_id
1 'polypeptide(L)'
;MAWLRFPRFRRAVNVFNPKLFENLSLAAFLAWVGLGSDALSSSAYGPPEIYYALKGHEYLAVFLAIGIPISVFVISAGYRQVIALFPDGGGGYHTASTLLGPKAGLVSGAALIVDYVLTAAISVASGTEALLSTMPASWYGERILVDVAILLFLIFINLRGMKESIKILLPIFMAFILTHTILLGWGLLSHVGAVPDIAYNTVASVRQDSMQYGWIFIVALILRAFSLGGGTYTGLEAVANGVHIMREPRVQTGQRTMTLLATSLSLVAGSLIFLYLMYHVHGQQGQTLNAVLYGAITRGWTVGGIPFGPTATLLTLITEGLLLFIAANTGIITAPIVMANMAVDRWLPERFSYLSDRFVSRNGVLLIGFAAVVILLMTGGHVSILVVLYSINVFITFTLTMAGLSRHWLAQRDKDPLWRGRLAVSALGFVVTASILAITIFEKFDAGGWFTLLVTAIVVGLGYLIYRHYKSISKITAELDETMLDVVPEHLESGPNLPLDPRGATAVFFVSRFDGLGLHTLLTAHRMVGGFVKNYVFLLAGIVGQGEFKGIKALEDLKVYVETEANQYMAFCRNEGMAATWFATYSTDRILAMEELANVAIRYFPQSIFFAGRVIDTSAQGPFHGLLHDEVSFIVQDRLQHDGFSMMIVPVHVRGIPSKPPNIVLPISMSPDLELVQNEEVKKEEARVRAAAKAQATTQANIQESTPHAGTE
;
A
#
# COMPACT_ATOMS: atom_id res chain seq x y z
N MET A 1 22.89 -10.54 2.10
CA MET A 1 21.83 -11.10 3.01
C MET A 1 21.25 -12.40 2.41
N ALA A 2 22.06 -13.45 2.32
CA ALA A 2 21.69 -14.72 1.63
C ALA A 2 21.36 -15.87 2.59
N TRP A 3 21.08 -15.61 3.87
CA TRP A 3 21.09 -16.67 4.93
C TRP A 3 19.73 -17.06 5.49
N LEU A 4 18.60 -16.64 4.92
CA LEU A 4 17.28 -17.14 5.32
C LEU A 4 16.56 -17.78 4.12
N ARG A 5 17.13 -18.89 3.63
CA ARG A 5 16.41 -19.80 2.72
C ARG A 5 15.51 -20.69 3.57
N PHE A 6 14.25 -20.28 3.81
CA PHE A 6 13.23 -21.21 4.28
C PHE A 6 12.95 -22.28 3.22
N PRO A 7 12.71 -23.55 3.61
CA PRO A 7 12.40 -24.60 2.65
C PRO A 7 11.19 -24.20 1.81
N ARG A 8 11.39 -24.10 0.49
CA ARG A 8 10.35 -23.78 -0.49
C ARG A 8 9.46 -25.00 -0.67
N PHE A 9 8.30 -25.05 -0.03
CA PHE A 9 7.21 -25.92 -0.47
C PHE A 9 6.60 -25.31 -1.74
N ARG A 10 7.20 -25.64 -2.90
CA ARG A 10 6.71 -25.22 -4.22
C ARG A 10 5.41 -25.95 -4.54
N ARG A 11 4.28 -25.27 -4.42
CA ARG A 11 3.07 -25.59 -5.15
C ARG A 11 2.79 -24.44 -6.10
N ALA A 12 2.96 -24.68 -7.40
CA ALA A 12 2.47 -23.77 -8.43
C ALA A 12 0.95 -23.65 -8.27
N VAL A 13 0.49 -22.46 -7.89
CA VAL A 13 -0.94 -22.16 -7.77
C VAL A 13 -1.40 -21.64 -9.12
N ASN A 14 -2.36 -22.32 -9.74
CA ASN A 14 -3.00 -21.83 -10.96
C ASN A 14 -3.82 -20.58 -10.62
N VAL A 15 -3.31 -19.40 -10.97
CA VAL A 15 -3.92 -18.09 -10.72
C VAL A 15 -5.27 -17.90 -11.43
N PHE A 16 -5.54 -18.65 -12.51
CA PHE A 16 -6.80 -18.64 -13.27
C PHE A 16 -7.87 -19.59 -12.73
N ASN A 17 -7.67 -20.21 -11.55
CA ASN A 17 -8.66 -21.10 -10.99
C ASN A 17 -9.86 -20.30 -10.42
N PRO A 18 -11.08 -20.37 -11.02
CA PRO A 18 -12.24 -19.61 -10.56
C PRO A 18 -12.62 -19.88 -9.11
N LYS A 19 -12.43 -21.11 -8.63
CA LYS A 19 -12.69 -21.51 -7.23
C LYS A 19 -11.79 -20.78 -6.24
N LEU A 20 -10.64 -20.23 -6.69
CA LEU A 20 -9.77 -19.45 -5.85
C LEU A 20 -10.47 -18.15 -5.42
N PHE A 21 -11.10 -17.45 -6.37
CA PHE A 21 -11.82 -16.19 -6.12
C PHE A 21 -13.15 -16.43 -5.39
N GLU A 22 -13.91 -17.46 -5.72
CA GLU A 22 -15.14 -17.81 -5.00
C GLU A 22 -14.88 -18.12 -3.52
N ASN A 23 -13.79 -18.84 -3.22
CA ASN A 23 -13.38 -19.15 -1.85
C ASN A 23 -12.79 -17.96 -1.09
N LEU A 24 -12.34 -16.91 -1.78
CA LEU A 24 -11.80 -15.68 -1.19
C LEU A 24 -12.86 -14.60 -1.05
N SER A 25 -14.01 -14.69 -1.78
CA SER A 25 -15.04 -13.65 -1.76
C SER A 25 -15.88 -13.69 -0.49
N LEU A 26 -16.08 -12.53 0.13
CA LEU A 26 -16.76 -12.38 1.41
C LEU A 26 -18.19 -11.85 1.23
N ALA A 27 -19.17 -12.55 1.79
CA ALA A 27 -20.51 -11.99 1.99
C ALA A 27 -20.46 -10.84 3.01
N ALA A 28 -21.45 -9.93 2.99
CA ALA A 28 -21.47 -8.73 3.83
C ALA A 28 -21.24 -9.01 5.32
N PHE A 29 -21.80 -10.09 5.84
CA PHE A 29 -21.60 -10.51 7.23
C PHE A 29 -20.15 -10.92 7.50
N LEU A 30 -19.54 -11.74 6.64
CA LEU A 30 -18.15 -12.17 6.81
C LEU A 30 -17.17 -11.01 6.55
N ALA A 31 -17.50 -10.08 5.65
CA ALA A 31 -16.74 -8.87 5.44
C ALA A 31 -16.81 -7.94 6.67
N TRP A 32 -17.97 -7.84 7.33
CA TRP A 32 -18.11 -7.13 8.60
C TRP A 32 -17.28 -7.77 9.70
N VAL A 33 -17.26 -9.10 9.80
CA VAL A 33 -16.39 -9.83 10.74
C VAL A 33 -14.91 -9.57 10.44
N GLY A 34 -14.49 -9.68 9.16
CA GLY A 34 -13.10 -9.59 8.76
C GLY A 34 -12.52 -8.16 8.81
N LEU A 35 -13.26 -7.19 8.29
CA LEU A 35 -12.83 -5.81 8.17
C LEU A 35 -13.35 -4.91 9.29
N GLY A 36 -14.45 -5.31 9.94
CA GLY A 36 -15.08 -4.56 11.02
C GLY A 36 -14.42 -4.79 12.38
N SER A 37 -13.61 -5.83 12.52
CA SER A 37 -12.87 -6.08 13.77
C SER A 37 -11.94 -4.92 14.13
N ASP A 38 -11.30 -4.30 13.15
CA ASP A 38 -10.44 -3.14 13.33
C ASP A 38 -11.21 -1.94 13.91
N ALA A 39 -12.34 -1.58 13.31
CA ALA A 39 -13.13 -0.47 13.82
C ALA A 39 -13.75 -0.75 15.20
N LEU A 40 -14.27 -1.97 15.44
CA LEU A 40 -14.87 -2.31 16.73
C LEU A 40 -13.84 -2.40 17.85
N SER A 41 -12.60 -2.83 17.56
CA SER A 41 -11.53 -2.86 18.54
C SER A 41 -11.17 -1.47 19.07
N SER A 42 -11.37 -0.41 18.25
CA SER A 42 -11.13 0.98 18.67
C SER A 42 -12.01 1.43 19.82
N SER A 43 -13.13 0.74 20.09
CA SER A 43 -13.96 0.97 21.27
C SER A 43 -13.27 0.60 22.58
N ALA A 44 -12.20 -0.18 22.53
CA ALA A 44 -11.43 -0.54 23.73
C ALA A 44 -10.54 0.60 24.24
N TYR A 45 -10.05 1.48 23.34
CA TYR A 45 -9.12 2.56 23.72
C TYR A 45 -9.66 3.97 23.42
N GLY A 46 -10.53 4.15 22.43
CA GLY A 46 -11.07 5.45 22.08
C GLY A 46 -12.01 6.06 23.13
N PRO A 47 -13.10 5.40 23.52
CA PRO A 47 -14.02 5.86 24.57
C PRO A 47 -13.37 6.13 25.92
N PRO A 48 -12.44 5.31 26.44
CA PRO A 48 -11.71 5.65 27.66
C PRO A 48 -10.97 6.99 27.60
N GLU A 49 -10.27 7.29 26.50
CA GLU A 49 -9.53 8.54 26.32
C GLU A 49 -10.46 9.75 26.27
N ILE A 50 -11.65 9.61 25.66
CA ILE A 50 -12.69 10.64 25.68
C ILE A 50 -13.08 10.96 27.12
N TYR A 51 -13.35 9.93 27.90
CA TYR A 51 -13.83 10.10 29.28
C TYR A 51 -12.74 10.68 30.19
N TYR A 52 -11.49 10.21 30.05
CA TYR A 52 -10.36 10.79 30.77
C TYR A 52 -10.10 12.27 30.45
N ALA A 53 -10.37 12.68 29.20
CA ALA A 53 -10.22 14.07 28.80
C ALA A 53 -11.19 15.02 29.50
N LEU A 54 -12.32 14.50 30.00
CA LEU A 54 -13.37 15.26 30.70
C LEU A 54 -13.13 15.39 32.22
N LYS A 55 -12.00 14.96 32.72
CA LYS A 55 -11.69 14.93 34.16
C LYS A 55 -12.20 16.17 34.91
N GLY A 56 -13.13 15.96 35.88
CA GLY A 56 -13.80 17.00 36.62
C GLY A 56 -15.07 17.58 35.97
N HIS A 57 -15.32 17.20 34.69
CA HIS A 57 -16.50 17.65 33.91
C HIS A 57 -17.15 16.47 33.19
N GLU A 58 -17.18 15.28 33.83
CA GLU A 58 -17.62 14.00 33.26
C GLU A 58 -19.08 14.05 32.77
N TYR A 59 -19.90 14.97 33.26
CA TYR A 59 -21.28 15.22 32.81
C TYR A 59 -21.35 15.57 31.31
N LEU A 60 -20.25 16.10 30.71
CA LEU A 60 -20.16 16.37 29.27
C LEU A 60 -20.09 15.11 28.40
N ALA A 61 -19.84 13.95 29.00
CA ALA A 61 -19.84 12.67 28.32
C ALA A 61 -21.16 12.37 27.59
N VAL A 62 -22.30 12.91 28.07
CA VAL A 62 -23.60 12.80 27.41
C VAL A 62 -23.55 13.32 25.96
N PHE A 63 -22.93 14.49 25.76
CA PHE A 63 -22.82 15.10 24.43
C PHE A 63 -21.91 14.28 23.51
N LEU A 64 -20.86 13.68 24.05
CA LEU A 64 -19.91 12.84 23.30
C LEU A 64 -20.49 11.46 22.98
N ALA A 65 -21.27 10.87 23.89
CA ALA A 65 -22.01 9.64 23.65
C ALA A 65 -22.99 9.73 22.46
N ILE A 66 -23.46 10.94 22.14
CA ILE A 66 -24.34 11.23 21.00
C ILE A 66 -23.50 11.70 19.80
N GLY A 67 -22.52 12.58 20.03
CA GLY A 67 -21.70 13.20 18.97
C GLY A 67 -20.83 12.20 18.21
N ILE A 68 -20.24 11.22 18.93
CA ILE A 68 -19.41 10.17 18.30
C ILE A 68 -20.22 9.30 17.31
N PRO A 69 -21.36 8.70 17.68
CA PRO A 69 -22.24 8.00 16.75
C PRO A 69 -22.63 8.82 15.52
N ILE A 70 -23.02 10.09 15.70
CA ILE A 70 -23.38 10.96 14.58
C ILE A 70 -22.20 11.11 13.61
N SER A 71 -21.00 11.35 14.11
CA SER A 71 -19.80 11.50 13.27
C SER A 71 -19.43 10.20 12.56
N VAL A 72 -19.56 9.04 13.21
CA VAL A 72 -19.39 7.72 12.60
C VAL A 72 -20.33 7.53 11.41
N PHE A 73 -21.62 7.88 11.57
CA PHE A 73 -22.58 7.77 10.46
C PHE A 73 -22.30 8.77 9.33
N VAL A 74 -21.87 10.00 9.63
CA VAL A 74 -21.50 11.00 8.61
C VAL A 74 -20.31 10.51 7.79
N ILE A 75 -19.25 10.06 8.45
CA ILE A 75 -18.05 9.54 7.78
C ILE A 75 -18.39 8.29 6.96
N SER A 76 -19.15 7.35 7.55
CA SER A 76 -19.58 6.13 6.87
C SER A 76 -20.46 6.40 5.65
N ALA A 77 -21.32 7.42 5.70
CA ALA A 77 -22.13 7.83 4.55
C ALA A 77 -21.24 8.34 3.39
N GLY A 78 -20.17 9.05 3.69
CA GLY A 78 -19.15 9.42 2.70
C GLY A 78 -18.45 8.19 2.11
N TYR A 79 -17.99 7.25 2.95
CA TYR A 79 -17.33 6.03 2.45
C TYR A 79 -18.26 5.10 1.66
N ARG A 80 -19.57 5.11 1.90
CA ARG A 80 -20.55 4.44 1.01
C ARG A 80 -20.55 5.02 -0.40
N GLN A 81 -20.28 6.33 -0.56
CA GLN A 81 -20.09 6.95 -1.87
C GLN A 81 -18.75 6.53 -2.50
N VAL A 82 -17.67 6.43 -1.69
CA VAL A 82 -16.37 5.88 -2.16
C VAL A 82 -16.55 4.47 -2.72
N ILE A 83 -17.23 3.57 -1.99
CA ILE A 83 -17.52 2.20 -2.42
C ILE A 83 -18.30 2.17 -3.74
N ALA A 84 -19.23 3.10 -3.94
CA ALA A 84 -20.01 3.18 -5.18
C ALA A 84 -19.18 3.67 -6.37
N LEU A 85 -18.24 4.59 -6.15
CA LEU A 85 -17.36 5.14 -7.19
C LEU A 85 -16.20 4.21 -7.53
N PHE A 86 -15.72 3.43 -6.57
CA PHE A 86 -14.52 2.60 -6.70
C PHE A 86 -14.81 1.14 -6.28
N PRO A 87 -15.56 0.38 -7.08
CA PRO A 87 -15.96 -1.00 -6.76
C PRO A 87 -14.78 -1.99 -6.72
N ASP A 88 -13.65 -1.63 -7.31
CA ASP A 88 -12.42 -2.43 -7.27
C ASP A 88 -11.52 -2.13 -6.07
N GLY A 89 -12.00 -1.29 -5.13
CA GLY A 89 -11.28 -0.91 -3.92
C GLY A 89 -10.31 0.25 -4.13
N GLY A 90 -9.50 0.52 -3.10
CA GLY A 90 -8.51 1.60 -3.12
C GLY A 90 -8.74 2.68 -2.06
N GLY A 91 -9.88 2.66 -1.39
CA GLY A 91 -10.18 3.48 -0.21
C GLY A 91 -9.76 4.94 -0.31
N GLY A 92 -9.23 5.47 0.80
CA GLY A 92 -8.83 6.88 0.92
C GLY A 92 -7.67 7.27 -0.02
N TYR A 93 -6.67 6.42 -0.21
CA TYR A 93 -5.56 6.66 -1.12
C TYR A 93 -6.03 6.84 -2.56
N HIS A 94 -6.79 5.88 -3.07
CA HIS A 94 -7.26 5.88 -4.46
C HIS A 94 -8.23 7.03 -4.72
N THR A 95 -9.12 7.32 -3.75
CA THR A 95 -10.05 8.44 -3.81
C THR A 95 -9.31 9.77 -3.88
N ALA A 96 -8.32 10.00 -2.99
CA ALA A 96 -7.52 11.22 -2.99
C ALA A 96 -6.69 11.37 -4.27
N SER A 97 -6.05 10.28 -4.73
CA SER A 97 -5.24 10.26 -5.95
C SER A 97 -6.06 10.59 -7.20
N THR A 98 -7.23 9.96 -7.34
CA THR A 98 -8.08 10.11 -8.53
C THR A 98 -8.85 11.44 -8.55
N LEU A 99 -9.39 11.86 -7.39
CA LEU A 99 -10.29 13.01 -7.35
C LEU A 99 -9.59 14.34 -7.05
N LEU A 100 -8.50 14.33 -6.29
CA LEU A 100 -7.71 15.52 -5.96
C LEU A 100 -6.39 15.60 -6.73
N GLY A 101 -5.88 14.46 -7.17
CA GLY A 101 -4.66 14.35 -7.94
C GLY A 101 -3.53 13.59 -7.20
N PRO A 102 -2.46 13.21 -7.94
CA PRO A 102 -1.43 12.29 -7.44
C PRO A 102 -0.72 12.73 -6.15
N LYS A 103 -0.50 14.05 -5.96
CA LYS A 103 0.14 14.58 -4.75
C LYS A 103 -0.74 14.43 -3.51
N ALA A 104 -2.05 14.64 -3.64
CA ALA A 104 -3.00 14.41 -2.55
C ALA A 104 -3.08 12.91 -2.20
N GLY A 105 -3.03 12.05 -3.24
CA GLY A 105 -2.88 10.60 -3.05
C GLY A 105 -1.64 10.25 -2.26
N LEU A 106 -0.47 10.81 -2.59
CA LEU A 106 0.78 10.58 -1.84
C LEU A 106 0.62 10.91 -0.35
N VAL A 107 0.03 12.06 -0.02
CA VAL A 107 -0.19 12.47 1.39
C VAL A 107 -1.16 11.50 2.09
N SER A 108 -2.28 11.16 1.44
CA SER A 108 -3.25 10.20 1.98
C SER A 108 -2.63 8.81 2.18
N GLY A 109 -1.88 8.32 1.19
CA GLY A 109 -1.22 7.01 1.29
C GLY A 109 -0.13 6.94 2.36
N ALA A 110 0.66 8.01 2.49
CA ALA A 110 1.66 8.11 3.56
C ALA A 110 1.01 8.14 4.95
N ALA A 111 -0.07 8.92 5.10
CA ALA A 111 -0.85 8.95 6.34
C ALA A 111 -1.43 7.57 6.68
N LEU A 112 -1.98 6.84 5.68
CA LEU A 112 -2.49 5.49 5.86
C LEU A 112 -1.41 4.48 6.28
N ILE A 113 -0.22 4.53 5.68
CA ILE A 113 0.88 3.63 6.06
C ILE A 113 1.25 3.84 7.53
N VAL A 114 1.41 5.10 7.95
CA VAL A 114 1.74 5.43 9.35
C VAL A 114 0.60 5.04 10.28
N ASP A 115 -0.66 5.27 9.86
CA ASP A 115 -1.85 4.88 10.58
C ASP A 115 -1.90 3.37 10.85
N TYR A 116 -1.69 2.52 9.85
CA TYR A 116 -1.72 1.07 10.03
C TYR A 116 -0.56 0.53 10.89
N VAL A 117 0.62 1.18 10.85
CA VAL A 117 1.72 0.85 11.79
C VAL A 117 1.29 1.12 13.23
N LEU A 118 0.67 2.29 13.46
CA LEU A 118 0.18 2.68 14.78
C LEU A 118 -1.02 1.82 15.20
N THR A 119 -1.92 1.46 14.28
CA THR A 119 -3.03 0.51 14.53
C THR A 119 -2.50 -0.83 15.04
N ALA A 120 -1.48 -1.39 14.38
CA ALA A 120 -0.90 -2.65 14.82
C ALA A 120 -0.29 -2.54 16.23
N ALA A 121 0.42 -1.44 16.50
CA ALA A 121 1.04 -1.21 17.80
C ALA A 121 0.01 -0.99 18.92
N ILE A 122 -0.96 -0.08 18.70
CA ILE A 122 -1.95 0.27 19.74
C ILE A 122 -2.91 -0.88 20.03
N SER A 123 -3.30 -1.64 19.00
CA SER A 123 -4.20 -2.78 19.19
C SER A 123 -3.53 -3.90 19.99
N VAL A 124 -2.24 -4.17 19.75
CA VAL A 124 -1.51 -5.15 20.57
C VAL A 124 -1.39 -4.63 21.99
N ALA A 125 -0.94 -3.38 22.21
CA ALA A 125 -0.78 -2.80 23.54
C ALA A 125 -2.09 -2.80 24.32
N SER A 126 -3.20 -2.33 23.70
CA SER A 126 -4.52 -2.31 24.36
C SER A 126 -5.06 -3.71 24.64
N GLY A 127 -4.81 -4.68 23.74
CA GLY A 127 -5.20 -6.07 23.96
C GLY A 127 -4.46 -6.71 25.13
N THR A 128 -3.18 -6.43 25.23
CA THR A 128 -2.37 -6.88 26.38
C THR A 128 -2.84 -6.21 27.68
N GLU A 129 -3.10 -4.90 27.68
CA GLU A 129 -3.61 -4.19 28.86
C GLU A 129 -5.00 -4.72 29.30
N ALA A 130 -5.90 -5.02 28.35
CA ALA A 130 -7.20 -5.64 28.66
C ALA A 130 -7.03 -6.99 29.36
N LEU A 131 -6.16 -7.87 28.85
CA LEU A 131 -5.89 -9.17 29.45
C LEU A 131 -5.20 -9.04 30.81
N LEU A 132 -4.21 -8.17 30.93
CA LEU A 132 -3.48 -7.94 32.19
C LEU A 132 -4.35 -7.29 33.27
N SER A 133 -5.44 -6.61 32.92
CA SER A 133 -6.42 -6.04 33.88
C SER A 133 -7.05 -7.08 34.79
N THR A 134 -6.99 -8.38 34.43
CA THR A 134 -7.52 -9.49 35.22
C THR A 134 -6.42 -10.26 35.95
N MET A 135 -5.15 -9.91 35.73
CA MET A 135 -3.99 -10.58 36.29
C MET A 135 -3.43 -9.81 37.51
N PRO A 136 -2.59 -10.46 38.36
CA PRO A 136 -1.91 -9.74 39.42
C PRO A 136 -1.07 -8.57 38.92
N ALA A 137 -1.04 -7.47 39.65
CA ALA A 137 -0.32 -6.24 39.26
C ALA A 137 1.17 -6.44 38.95
N SER A 138 1.80 -7.51 39.48
CA SER A 138 3.21 -7.88 39.20
C SER A 138 3.46 -8.19 37.73
N TRP A 139 2.45 -8.65 36.98
CA TRP A 139 2.57 -8.99 35.56
C TRP A 139 2.59 -7.76 34.65
N TYR A 140 2.16 -6.61 35.15
CA TYR A 140 2.12 -5.37 34.38
C TYR A 140 3.52 -4.88 33.94
N GLY A 141 4.57 -5.30 34.66
CA GLY A 141 5.96 -5.03 34.29
C GLY A 141 6.42 -5.73 33.00
N GLU A 142 5.80 -6.87 32.67
CA GLU A 142 6.18 -7.71 31.52
C GLU A 142 5.40 -7.39 30.25
N ARG A 143 4.53 -6.36 30.25
CA ARG A 143 3.62 -6.05 29.14
C ARG A 143 4.34 -5.90 27.82
N ILE A 144 5.47 -5.18 27.78
CA ILE A 144 6.21 -4.94 26.54
C ILE A 144 6.76 -6.21 25.90
N LEU A 145 7.17 -7.18 26.75
CA LEU A 145 7.61 -8.49 26.28
C LEU A 145 6.45 -9.25 25.62
N VAL A 146 5.26 -9.20 26.25
CA VAL A 146 4.04 -9.82 25.72
C VAL A 146 3.62 -9.15 24.42
N ASP A 147 3.63 -7.81 24.36
CA ASP A 147 3.30 -7.03 23.17
C ASP A 147 4.19 -7.42 21.98
N VAL A 148 5.50 -7.42 22.18
CA VAL A 148 6.46 -7.78 21.13
C VAL A 148 6.28 -9.25 20.71
N ALA A 149 6.08 -10.17 21.65
CA ALA A 149 5.86 -11.59 21.34
C ALA A 149 4.60 -11.79 20.48
N ILE A 150 3.48 -11.14 20.83
CA ILE A 150 2.24 -11.21 20.08
C ILE A 150 2.42 -10.62 18.68
N LEU A 151 3.07 -9.45 18.58
CA LEU A 151 3.29 -8.81 17.29
C LEU A 151 4.18 -9.66 16.37
N LEU A 152 5.25 -10.24 16.88
CA LEU A 152 6.10 -11.18 16.13
C LEU A 152 5.32 -12.43 15.68
N PHE A 153 4.45 -12.94 16.53
CA PHE A 153 3.56 -14.06 16.17
C PHE A 153 2.58 -13.69 15.05
N LEU A 154 1.98 -12.49 15.11
CA LEU A 154 1.10 -11.99 14.04
C LEU A 154 1.85 -11.82 12.72
N ILE A 155 3.06 -11.25 12.74
CA ILE A 155 3.92 -11.14 11.54
C ILE A 155 4.17 -12.52 10.95
N PHE A 156 4.53 -13.50 11.80
CA PHE A 156 4.81 -14.87 11.35
C PHE A 156 3.60 -15.54 10.70
N ILE A 157 2.39 -15.39 11.26
CA ILE A 157 1.15 -15.93 10.69
C ILE A 157 0.86 -15.28 9.34
N ASN A 158 1.01 -13.95 9.23
CA ASN A 158 0.75 -13.23 7.99
C ASN A 158 1.71 -13.65 6.86
N LEU A 159 2.97 -13.91 7.17
CA LEU A 159 3.92 -14.44 6.21
C LEU A 159 3.54 -15.86 5.70
N ARG A 160 2.70 -16.59 6.45
CA ARG A 160 2.19 -17.91 6.04
C ARG A 160 0.99 -17.88 5.10
N GLY A 161 0.29 -16.75 4.98
CA GLY A 161 -0.81 -16.56 4.01
C GLY A 161 -2.21 -16.42 4.63
N MET A 162 -3.06 -15.64 3.95
CA MET A 162 -4.35 -15.14 4.45
C MET A 162 -5.49 -16.17 4.64
N LYS A 163 -5.38 -17.40 4.13
CA LYS A 163 -6.52 -18.33 4.05
C LYS A 163 -7.10 -18.83 5.38
N GLU A 164 -6.34 -18.73 6.46
CA GLU A 164 -6.73 -19.33 7.74
C GLU A 164 -7.39 -18.33 8.71
N SER A 165 -7.30 -17.02 8.41
CA SER A 165 -7.67 -15.94 9.33
C SER A 165 -9.17 -15.86 9.65
N ILE A 166 -10.07 -15.93 8.67
CA ILE A 166 -11.52 -15.68 8.87
C ILE A 166 -12.21 -16.76 9.69
N LYS A 167 -11.80 -18.03 9.56
CA LYS A 167 -12.38 -19.14 10.35
C LYS A 167 -12.06 -19.04 11.84
N ILE A 168 -10.89 -18.51 12.18
CA ILE A 168 -10.47 -18.25 13.57
C ILE A 168 -11.09 -16.95 14.07
N LEU A 169 -11.19 -15.96 13.20
CA LEU A 169 -11.72 -14.64 13.49
C LEU A 169 -13.20 -14.66 13.84
N LEU A 170 -14.01 -15.41 13.10
CA LEU A 170 -15.47 -15.47 13.27
C LEU A 170 -15.92 -15.80 14.70
N PRO A 171 -15.47 -16.89 15.34
CA PRO A 171 -15.92 -17.19 16.70
C PRO A 171 -15.49 -16.13 17.73
N ILE A 172 -14.31 -15.55 17.59
CA ILE A 172 -13.80 -14.51 18.50
C ILE A 172 -14.65 -13.24 18.34
N PHE A 173 -14.87 -12.80 17.11
CA PHE A 173 -15.70 -11.64 16.80
C PHE A 173 -17.13 -11.81 17.31
N MET A 174 -17.73 -12.98 17.08
CA MET A 174 -19.08 -13.27 17.57
C MET A 174 -19.16 -13.34 19.09
N ALA A 175 -18.13 -13.88 19.75
CA ALA A 175 -18.06 -13.88 21.19
C ALA A 175 -17.93 -12.45 21.75
N PHE A 176 -17.13 -11.58 21.11
CA PHE A 176 -17.05 -10.15 21.46
C PHE A 176 -18.41 -9.47 21.33
N ILE A 177 -19.07 -9.60 20.17
CA ILE A 177 -20.39 -8.99 19.94
C ILE A 177 -21.41 -9.48 20.99
N LEU A 178 -21.42 -10.77 21.27
CA LEU A 178 -22.35 -11.35 22.23
C LEU A 178 -22.10 -10.83 23.66
N THR A 179 -20.85 -10.91 24.14
CA THR A 179 -20.50 -10.48 25.50
C THR A 179 -20.79 -8.99 25.70
N HIS A 180 -20.37 -8.15 24.74
CA HIS A 180 -20.59 -6.70 24.83
C HIS A 180 -22.07 -6.34 24.67
N THR A 181 -22.83 -6.97 23.80
CA THR A 181 -24.27 -6.72 23.66
C THR A 181 -25.02 -7.05 24.96
N ILE A 182 -24.72 -8.19 25.59
CA ILE A 182 -25.32 -8.59 26.84
C ILE A 182 -24.92 -7.60 27.96
N LEU A 183 -23.64 -7.28 28.07
CA LEU A 183 -23.10 -6.54 29.18
C LEU A 183 -23.49 -5.04 29.10
N LEU A 184 -23.33 -4.43 27.94
CA LEU A 184 -23.73 -3.02 27.72
C LEU A 184 -25.26 -2.87 27.77
N GLY A 185 -26.00 -3.81 27.16
CA GLY A 185 -27.45 -3.83 27.22
C GLY A 185 -27.98 -3.96 28.65
N TRP A 186 -27.43 -4.89 29.45
CA TRP A 186 -27.76 -5.01 30.86
C TRP A 186 -27.39 -3.76 31.64
N GLY A 187 -26.19 -3.21 31.42
CA GLY A 187 -25.73 -1.98 32.09
C GLY A 187 -26.69 -0.81 31.87
N LEU A 188 -27.14 -0.60 30.64
CA LEU A 188 -28.11 0.46 30.31
C LEU A 188 -29.48 0.18 30.92
N LEU A 189 -30.00 -1.03 30.80
CA LEU A 189 -31.33 -1.39 31.29
C LEU A 189 -31.44 -1.35 32.83
N SER A 190 -30.40 -1.83 33.53
CA SER A 190 -30.38 -1.86 34.99
C SER A 190 -30.31 -0.49 35.64
N HIS A 191 -29.83 0.53 34.92
CA HIS A 191 -29.69 1.90 35.40
C HIS A 191 -30.56 2.91 34.63
N VAL A 192 -31.56 2.46 33.87
CA VAL A 192 -32.44 3.34 33.09
C VAL A 192 -33.13 4.39 33.96
N GLY A 193 -33.42 4.06 35.23
CA GLY A 193 -34.00 4.98 36.20
C GLY A 193 -33.09 6.19 36.59
N ALA A 194 -31.78 6.07 36.35
CA ALA A 194 -30.83 7.18 36.63
C ALA A 194 -30.77 8.20 35.47
N VAL A 195 -31.35 7.91 34.31
CA VAL A 195 -31.27 8.79 33.13
C VAL A 195 -31.87 10.19 33.38
N PRO A 196 -33.03 10.35 34.03
CA PRO A 196 -33.59 11.67 34.36
C PRO A 196 -32.66 12.48 35.25
N ASP A 197 -32.05 11.85 36.26
CA ASP A 197 -31.13 12.53 37.20
C ASP A 197 -29.83 12.93 36.48
N ILE A 198 -29.29 12.09 35.62
CA ILE A 198 -28.13 12.41 34.77
C ILE A 198 -28.45 13.61 33.87
N ALA A 199 -29.63 13.62 33.23
CA ALA A 199 -30.02 14.72 32.36
C ALA A 199 -30.16 16.05 33.17
N TYR A 200 -30.81 15.98 34.32
CA TYR A 200 -30.95 17.15 35.20
C TYR A 200 -29.60 17.66 35.70
N ASN A 201 -28.75 16.78 36.21
CA ASN A 201 -27.41 17.13 36.69
C ASN A 201 -26.52 17.67 35.56
N THR A 202 -26.61 17.11 34.36
CA THR A 202 -25.87 17.61 33.19
C THR A 202 -26.26 19.05 32.89
N VAL A 203 -27.57 19.37 32.83
CA VAL A 203 -28.04 20.72 32.56
C VAL A 203 -27.63 21.69 33.67
N ALA A 204 -27.73 21.28 34.94
CA ALA A 204 -27.31 22.07 36.07
C ALA A 204 -25.81 22.37 36.06
N SER A 205 -24.96 21.33 35.81
CA SER A 205 -23.52 21.50 35.75
C SER A 205 -23.08 22.33 34.54
N VAL A 206 -23.68 22.13 33.35
CA VAL A 206 -23.43 23.00 32.18
C VAL A 206 -23.74 24.45 32.49
N ARG A 207 -24.87 24.71 33.16
CA ARG A 207 -25.25 26.07 33.54
C ARG A 207 -24.27 26.68 34.55
N GLN A 208 -23.86 25.92 35.56
CA GLN A 208 -22.87 26.33 36.54
C GLN A 208 -21.53 26.66 35.90
N ASP A 209 -20.98 25.74 35.08
CA ASP A 209 -19.71 25.95 34.43
C ASP A 209 -19.74 27.02 33.35
N SER A 210 -20.89 27.21 32.67
CA SER A 210 -21.04 28.30 31.71
C SER A 210 -21.00 29.67 32.40
N MET A 211 -21.49 29.77 33.65
CA MET A 211 -21.42 31.00 34.47
C MET A 211 -20.01 31.22 35.04
N GLN A 212 -19.30 30.14 35.39
CA GLN A 212 -17.97 30.19 36.03
C GLN A 212 -16.85 30.38 35.04
N TYR A 213 -16.85 29.64 33.92
CA TYR A 213 -15.76 29.56 32.93
C TYR A 213 -16.16 30.12 31.56
N GLY A 214 -17.45 30.32 31.31
CA GLY A 214 -17.98 30.72 30.00
C GLY A 214 -18.25 29.58 29.04
N TRP A 215 -19.10 29.84 28.03
CA TRP A 215 -19.47 28.84 27.00
C TRP A 215 -18.30 28.36 26.13
N ILE A 216 -17.31 29.24 25.92
CA ILE A 216 -16.12 28.90 25.12
C ILE A 216 -15.35 27.76 25.78
N PHE A 217 -15.23 27.77 27.12
CA PHE A 217 -14.56 26.71 27.87
C PHE A 217 -15.25 25.36 27.67
N ILE A 218 -16.58 25.32 27.81
CA ILE A 218 -17.36 24.06 27.65
C ILE A 218 -17.20 23.49 26.24
N VAL A 219 -17.34 24.35 25.21
CA VAL A 219 -17.18 23.95 23.82
C VAL A 219 -15.75 23.47 23.56
N ALA A 220 -14.74 24.17 24.04
CA ALA A 220 -13.34 23.77 23.89
C ALA A 220 -13.06 22.41 24.56
N LEU A 221 -13.63 22.18 25.76
CA LEU A 221 -13.45 20.90 26.47
C LEU A 221 -14.13 19.72 25.74
N ILE A 222 -15.34 19.93 25.21
CA ILE A 222 -16.02 18.94 24.36
C ILE A 222 -15.18 18.63 23.10
N LEU A 223 -14.69 19.67 22.43
CA LEU A 223 -13.88 19.51 21.22
C LEU A 223 -12.54 18.81 21.52
N ARG A 224 -11.93 19.16 22.65
CA ARG A 224 -10.72 18.48 23.13
C ARG A 224 -10.97 17.00 23.39
N ALA A 225 -12.02 16.67 24.16
CA ALA A 225 -12.36 15.28 24.45
C ALA A 225 -12.72 14.51 23.18
N PHE A 226 -13.44 15.12 22.26
CA PHE A 226 -13.76 14.57 20.94
C PHE A 226 -12.48 14.27 20.13
N SER A 227 -11.51 15.17 20.13
CA SER A 227 -10.21 15.00 19.46
C SER A 227 -9.39 13.87 20.09
N LEU A 228 -9.34 13.77 21.42
CA LEU A 228 -8.62 12.68 22.10
C LEU A 228 -9.23 11.32 21.81
N GLY A 229 -10.55 11.27 21.62
CA GLY A 229 -11.27 10.08 21.16
C GLY A 229 -11.16 9.77 19.67
N GLY A 230 -10.34 10.50 18.93
CA GLY A 230 -10.19 10.33 17.47
C GLY A 230 -9.81 8.92 17.03
N GLY A 231 -9.19 8.14 17.91
CA GLY A 231 -8.93 6.73 17.69
C GLY A 231 -10.18 5.86 17.46
N THR A 232 -11.36 6.28 17.95
CA THR A 232 -12.63 5.54 17.78
C THR A 232 -13.06 5.40 16.32
N TYR A 233 -12.58 6.25 15.41
CA TYR A 233 -13.03 6.29 14.00
C TYR A 233 -12.19 5.43 13.07
N THR A 234 -11.15 4.79 13.57
CA THR A 234 -10.24 3.98 12.74
C THR A 234 -10.93 2.73 12.20
N GLY A 235 -10.38 2.18 11.14
CA GLY A 235 -10.93 0.98 10.50
C GLY A 235 -12.19 1.21 9.65
N LEU A 236 -12.83 2.40 9.70
CA LEU A 236 -13.97 2.70 8.81
C LEU A 236 -13.58 2.62 7.33
N GLU A 237 -12.37 2.99 6.98
CA GLU A 237 -11.86 2.94 5.61
C GLU A 237 -11.50 1.53 5.15
N ALA A 238 -11.22 0.60 6.07
CA ALA A 238 -10.85 -0.77 5.75
C ALA A 238 -11.89 -1.46 4.87
N VAL A 239 -13.18 -1.14 5.07
CA VAL A 239 -14.27 -1.65 4.22
C VAL A 239 -14.13 -1.16 2.78
N ALA A 240 -13.81 0.12 2.57
CA ALA A 240 -13.62 0.68 1.22
C ALA A 240 -12.34 0.14 0.55
N ASN A 241 -11.26 -0.07 1.32
CA ASN A 241 -10.05 -0.71 0.83
C ASN A 241 -10.29 -2.17 0.44
N GLY A 242 -11.14 -2.89 1.17
CA GLY A 242 -11.42 -4.32 0.98
C GLY A 242 -12.59 -4.65 0.03
N VAL A 243 -13.17 -3.71 -0.69
CA VAL A 243 -14.33 -3.98 -1.57
C VAL A 243 -14.03 -5.05 -2.63
N HIS A 244 -12.82 -5.09 -3.17
CA HIS A 244 -12.41 -6.04 -4.21
C HIS A 244 -12.47 -7.52 -3.78
N ILE A 245 -12.40 -7.80 -2.47
CA ILE A 245 -12.55 -9.18 -1.93
C ILE A 245 -14.01 -9.50 -1.54
N MET A 246 -14.96 -8.61 -1.80
CA MET A 246 -16.36 -8.84 -1.46
C MET A 246 -17.09 -9.56 -2.58
N ARG A 247 -18.13 -10.29 -2.17
CA ARG A 247 -19.00 -11.04 -3.08
C ARG A 247 -19.82 -10.10 -3.96
N GLU A 248 -19.98 -10.47 -5.22
CA GLU A 248 -20.86 -9.76 -6.16
C GLU A 248 -22.35 -9.78 -5.69
N PRO A 249 -23.07 -8.66 -5.82
CA PRO A 249 -22.61 -7.36 -6.34
C PRO A 249 -21.81 -6.57 -5.27
N ARG A 250 -20.53 -6.29 -5.55
CA ARG A 250 -19.56 -5.73 -4.61
C ARG A 250 -20.01 -4.44 -3.94
N VAL A 251 -20.57 -3.52 -4.71
CA VAL A 251 -21.05 -2.21 -4.20
C VAL A 251 -22.11 -2.40 -3.12
N GLN A 252 -23.12 -3.22 -3.38
CA GLN A 252 -24.19 -3.46 -2.41
C GLN A 252 -23.68 -4.19 -1.17
N THR A 253 -22.82 -5.19 -1.37
CA THR A 253 -22.18 -5.94 -0.28
C THR A 253 -21.34 -5.01 0.57
N GLY A 254 -20.50 -4.15 -0.02
CA GLY A 254 -19.67 -3.18 0.68
C GLY A 254 -20.50 -2.13 1.44
N GLN A 255 -21.57 -1.61 0.84
CA GLN A 255 -22.45 -0.64 1.50
C GLN A 255 -23.21 -1.25 2.70
N ARG A 256 -23.62 -2.53 2.60
CA ARG A 256 -24.22 -3.27 3.73
C ARG A 256 -23.20 -3.51 4.84
N THR A 257 -21.98 -3.92 4.48
CA THR A 257 -20.88 -4.09 5.43
C THR A 257 -20.58 -2.78 6.17
N MET A 258 -20.50 -1.66 5.45
CA MET A 258 -20.29 -0.32 6.03
C MET A 258 -21.42 0.06 6.99
N THR A 259 -22.67 -0.25 6.66
CA THR A 259 -23.82 0.04 7.54
C THR A 259 -23.76 -0.80 8.82
N LEU A 260 -23.46 -2.11 8.70
CA LEU A 260 -23.28 -2.98 9.87
C LEU A 260 -22.17 -2.47 10.78
N LEU A 261 -21.04 -2.07 10.17
CA LEU A 261 -19.90 -1.52 10.89
C LEU A 261 -20.24 -0.23 11.62
N ALA A 262 -20.81 0.75 10.91
CA ALA A 262 -21.19 2.04 11.51
C ALA A 262 -22.19 1.87 12.66
N THR A 263 -23.17 0.98 12.50
CA THR A 263 -24.16 0.72 13.54
C THR A 263 -23.56 0.05 14.76
N SER A 264 -22.76 -1.01 14.58
CA SER A 264 -22.14 -1.73 15.70
C SER A 264 -21.13 -0.85 16.44
N LEU A 265 -20.28 -0.10 15.74
CA LEU A 265 -19.32 0.82 16.35
C LEU A 265 -20.04 1.93 17.13
N SER A 266 -21.06 2.56 16.53
CA SER A 266 -21.83 3.62 17.17
C SER A 266 -22.52 3.14 18.45
N LEU A 267 -23.10 1.94 18.42
CA LEU A 267 -23.75 1.37 19.60
C LEU A 267 -22.73 1.06 20.70
N VAL A 268 -21.63 0.40 20.39
CA VAL A 268 -20.64 0.01 21.39
C VAL A 268 -19.96 1.26 21.98
N ALA A 269 -19.41 2.15 21.14
CA ALA A 269 -18.67 3.32 21.61
C ALA A 269 -19.58 4.32 22.34
N GLY A 270 -20.77 4.62 21.80
CA GLY A 270 -21.74 5.50 22.46
C GLY A 270 -22.22 4.96 23.79
N SER A 271 -22.53 3.64 23.87
CA SER A 271 -22.93 3.00 25.12
C SER A 271 -21.82 3.01 26.16
N LEU A 272 -20.56 2.73 25.78
CA LEU A 272 -19.43 2.76 26.71
C LEU A 272 -19.26 4.14 27.34
N ILE A 273 -19.23 5.22 26.53
CA ILE A 273 -19.07 6.58 27.02
C ILE A 273 -20.22 6.95 28.01
N PHE A 274 -21.44 6.56 27.66
CA PHE A 274 -22.60 6.83 28.52
C PHE A 274 -22.57 6.00 29.81
N LEU A 275 -22.16 4.74 29.73
CA LEU A 275 -22.07 3.86 30.90
C LEU A 275 -20.93 4.26 31.86
N TYR A 276 -19.81 4.82 31.37
CA TYR A 276 -18.81 5.36 32.29
C TYR A 276 -19.39 6.44 33.18
N LEU A 277 -20.25 7.30 32.63
CA LEU A 277 -20.95 8.34 33.40
C LEU A 277 -21.99 7.73 34.35
N MET A 278 -22.82 6.77 33.85
CA MET A 278 -23.90 6.16 34.66
C MET A 278 -23.36 5.39 35.87
N TYR A 279 -22.22 4.75 35.74
CA TYR A 279 -21.59 3.97 36.79
C TYR A 279 -20.52 4.74 37.56
N HIS A 280 -20.35 6.06 37.28
CA HIS A 280 -19.33 6.90 37.89
C HIS A 280 -17.95 6.24 37.92
N VAL A 281 -17.51 5.72 36.75
CA VAL A 281 -16.28 4.94 36.63
C VAL A 281 -15.07 5.87 36.77
N HIS A 282 -14.12 5.47 37.62
CA HIS A 282 -12.85 6.18 37.78
C HIS A 282 -11.70 5.22 37.45
N GLY A 283 -10.64 5.74 36.84
CA GLY A 283 -9.45 4.96 36.51
C GLY A 283 -8.83 4.30 37.75
N GLN A 284 -8.49 3.02 37.63
CA GLN A 284 -7.79 2.25 38.67
C GLN A 284 -6.43 1.82 38.15
N GLN A 285 -5.43 1.85 39.02
CA GLN A 285 -4.08 1.48 38.65
C GLN A 285 -4.01 0.00 38.24
N GLY A 286 -3.44 -0.28 37.06
CA GLY A 286 -3.30 -1.64 36.54
C GLY A 286 -4.57 -2.22 35.88
N GLN A 287 -5.62 -1.42 35.68
CA GLN A 287 -6.85 -1.82 35.00
C GLN A 287 -7.25 -0.81 33.93
N THR A 288 -7.74 -1.32 32.80
CA THR A 288 -8.39 -0.48 31.80
C THR A 288 -9.71 0.06 32.31
N LEU A 289 -10.16 1.21 31.79
CA LEU A 289 -11.45 1.79 32.18
C LEU A 289 -12.63 0.84 31.85
N ASN A 290 -12.51 0.09 30.75
CA ASN A 290 -13.46 -0.97 30.41
C ASN A 290 -13.52 -2.08 31.45
N ALA A 291 -12.38 -2.52 31.97
CA ALA A 291 -12.33 -3.55 33.02
C ALA A 291 -13.03 -3.10 34.28
N VAL A 292 -12.81 -1.84 34.70
CA VAL A 292 -13.49 -1.27 35.87
C VAL A 292 -15.00 -1.16 35.64
N LEU A 293 -15.42 -0.73 34.46
CA LEU A 293 -16.85 -0.64 34.08
C LEU A 293 -17.50 -2.03 34.11
N TYR A 294 -16.87 -3.02 33.44
CA TYR A 294 -17.43 -4.37 33.35
C TYR A 294 -17.54 -5.01 34.73
N GLY A 295 -16.54 -4.82 35.58
CA GLY A 295 -16.59 -5.25 36.98
C GLY A 295 -17.73 -4.57 37.79
N ALA A 296 -18.02 -3.29 37.52
CA ALA A 296 -19.12 -2.58 38.14
C ALA A 296 -20.49 -3.07 37.66
N ILE A 297 -20.66 -3.31 36.35
CA ILE A 297 -21.90 -3.82 35.75
C ILE A 297 -22.23 -5.22 36.26
N THR A 298 -21.23 -6.09 36.36
CA THR A 298 -21.40 -7.50 36.76
C THR A 298 -21.43 -7.73 38.27
N ARG A 299 -21.26 -6.67 39.05
CA ARG A 299 -21.31 -6.75 40.51
C ARG A 299 -22.66 -7.29 40.97
N GLY A 300 -22.61 -8.36 41.75
CA GLY A 300 -23.81 -9.01 42.24
C GLY A 300 -24.44 -10.05 41.29
N TRP A 301 -23.85 -10.30 40.11
CA TRP A 301 -24.32 -11.38 39.27
C TRP A 301 -24.01 -12.74 39.91
N THR A 302 -25.07 -13.52 40.18
CA THR A 302 -24.95 -14.88 40.75
C THR A 302 -25.78 -15.87 39.93
N VAL A 303 -25.28 -17.08 39.76
CA VAL A 303 -25.99 -18.19 39.13
C VAL A 303 -25.94 -19.35 40.11
N GLY A 304 -27.12 -19.78 40.59
CA GLY A 304 -27.22 -20.85 41.59
C GLY A 304 -26.49 -20.57 42.91
N GLY A 305 -26.36 -19.27 43.30
CA GLY A 305 -25.64 -18.87 44.50
C GLY A 305 -24.11 -18.69 44.32
N ILE A 306 -23.57 -19.04 43.15
CA ILE A 306 -22.16 -18.85 42.81
C ILE A 306 -21.93 -17.47 42.19
N PRO A 307 -20.94 -16.67 42.59
CA PRO A 307 -20.64 -15.37 41.99
C PRO A 307 -20.14 -15.55 40.55
N PHE A 308 -20.98 -15.22 39.58
CA PHE A 308 -20.68 -15.30 38.14
C PHE A 308 -20.08 -14.00 37.57
N GLY A 309 -20.22 -12.88 38.27
CA GLY A 309 -19.76 -11.56 37.83
C GLY A 309 -18.29 -11.50 37.41
N PRO A 310 -17.33 -11.97 38.24
CA PRO A 310 -15.91 -11.98 37.87
C PRO A 310 -15.63 -12.80 36.62
N THR A 311 -16.30 -13.95 36.44
CA THR A 311 -16.16 -14.80 35.25
C THR A 311 -16.70 -14.10 33.99
N ALA A 312 -17.84 -13.41 34.09
CA ALA A 312 -18.39 -12.64 33.00
C ALA A 312 -17.46 -11.47 32.58
N THR A 313 -16.90 -10.76 33.55
CA THR A 313 -15.91 -9.71 33.29
C THR A 313 -14.66 -10.29 32.62
N LEU A 314 -14.11 -11.38 33.14
CA LEU A 314 -12.95 -12.05 32.55
C LEU A 314 -13.20 -12.48 31.11
N LEU A 315 -14.34 -13.12 30.84
CA LEU A 315 -14.70 -13.56 29.48
C LEU A 315 -14.82 -12.38 28.53
N THR A 316 -15.43 -11.27 28.97
CA THR A 316 -15.57 -10.07 28.15
C THR A 316 -14.21 -9.45 27.82
N LEU A 317 -13.30 -9.35 28.80
CA LEU A 317 -11.95 -8.81 28.57
C LEU A 317 -11.08 -9.73 27.71
N ILE A 318 -11.25 -11.06 27.82
CA ILE A 318 -10.58 -12.00 26.91
C ILE A 318 -11.08 -11.79 25.47
N THR A 319 -12.37 -11.65 25.25
CA THR A 319 -12.90 -11.43 23.90
C THR A 319 -12.50 -10.08 23.35
N GLU A 320 -12.41 -9.03 24.19
CA GLU A 320 -11.92 -7.70 23.84
C GLU A 320 -10.42 -7.76 23.44
N GLY A 321 -9.57 -8.38 24.26
CA GLY A 321 -8.15 -8.54 23.98
C GLY A 321 -7.87 -9.33 22.70
N LEU A 322 -8.59 -10.46 22.51
CA LEU A 322 -8.47 -11.24 21.28
C LEU A 322 -8.93 -10.45 20.04
N LEU A 323 -10.01 -9.67 20.14
CA LEU A 323 -10.46 -8.81 19.04
C LEU A 323 -9.40 -7.75 18.70
N LEU A 324 -8.76 -7.17 19.70
CA LEU A 324 -7.67 -6.20 19.51
C LEU A 324 -6.47 -6.84 18.79
N PHE A 325 -6.07 -8.05 19.13
CA PHE A 325 -5.00 -8.75 18.40
C PHE A 325 -5.39 -9.04 16.94
N ILE A 326 -6.65 -9.29 16.68
CA ILE A 326 -7.18 -9.44 15.31
C ILE A 326 -7.15 -8.11 14.56
N ALA A 327 -7.47 -7.01 15.22
CA ALA A 327 -7.37 -5.67 14.64
C ALA A 327 -5.93 -5.32 14.27
N ALA A 328 -4.96 -5.63 15.14
CA ALA A 328 -3.55 -5.53 14.82
C ALA A 328 -3.18 -6.32 13.55
N ASN A 329 -3.72 -7.54 13.42
CA ASN A 329 -3.55 -8.37 12.25
C ASN A 329 -4.13 -7.72 10.98
N THR A 330 -5.30 -7.07 11.07
CA THR A 330 -5.92 -6.34 9.96
C THR A 330 -5.02 -5.20 9.49
N GLY A 331 -4.42 -4.41 10.39
CA GLY A 331 -3.44 -3.38 10.06
C GLY A 331 -2.23 -3.93 9.29
N ILE A 332 -1.67 -5.06 9.75
CA ILE A 332 -0.53 -5.73 9.10
C ILE A 332 -0.87 -6.24 7.69
N ILE A 333 -2.14 -6.60 7.42
CA ILE A 333 -2.59 -7.08 6.10
C ILE A 333 -2.94 -5.91 5.18
N THR A 334 -3.61 -4.88 5.68
CA THR A 334 -4.17 -3.79 4.87
C THR A 334 -3.11 -2.78 4.45
N ALA A 335 -2.13 -2.47 5.31
CA ALA A 335 -1.05 -1.56 4.97
C ALA A 335 -0.27 -1.97 3.72
N PRO A 336 0.15 -3.24 3.54
CA PRO A 336 0.79 -3.70 2.31
C PRO A 336 -0.06 -3.52 1.05
N ILE A 337 -1.39 -3.54 1.15
CA ILE A 337 -2.29 -3.29 0.02
C ILE A 337 -2.18 -1.83 -0.43
N VAL A 338 -2.20 -0.89 0.52
CA VAL A 338 -2.00 0.54 0.23
C VAL A 338 -0.60 0.78 -0.35
N MET A 339 0.43 0.16 0.25
CA MET A 339 1.81 0.25 -0.25
C MET A 339 1.95 -0.28 -1.67
N ALA A 340 1.26 -1.37 -2.01
CA ALA A 340 1.28 -1.93 -3.35
C ALA A 340 0.62 -0.99 -4.36
N ASN A 341 -0.52 -0.38 -4.03
CA ASN A 341 -1.15 0.63 -4.88
C ASN A 341 -0.24 1.85 -5.08
N MET A 342 0.42 2.31 -4.02
CA MET A 342 1.42 3.39 -4.12
C MET A 342 2.64 3.01 -4.96
N ALA A 343 3.05 1.73 -4.94
CA ALA A 343 4.15 1.23 -5.75
C ALA A 343 3.78 1.13 -7.24
N VAL A 344 2.54 0.74 -7.56
CA VAL A 344 1.99 0.79 -8.93
C VAL A 344 2.01 2.22 -9.47
N ASP A 345 1.65 3.21 -8.63
CA ASP A 345 1.69 4.64 -8.97
C ASP A 345 3.11 5.25 -8.85
N ARG A 346 4.15 4.42 -8.62
CA ARG A 346 5.58 4.79 -8.54
C ARG A 346 5.95 5.70 -7.36
N TRP A 347 5.13 5.76 -6.31
CA TRP A 347 5.45 6.46 -5.06
C TRP A 347 6.35 5.65 -4.13
N LEU A 348 6.32 4.32 -4.25
CA LEU A 348 7.17 3.38 -3.52
C LEU A 348 7.95 2.48 -4.49
N PRO A 349 9.02 1.82 -4.03
CA PRO A 349 9.73 0.83 -4.84
C PRO A 349 8.80 -0.27 -5.35
N GLU A 350 8.95 -0.66 -6.61
CA GLU A 350 8.09 -1.64 -7.30
C GLU A 350 8.00 -2.98 -6.54
N ARG A 351 9.03 -3.35 -5.80
CA ARG A 351 9.07 -4.57 -4.96
C ARG A 351 7.96 -4.67 -3.93
N PHE A 352 7.27 -3.58 -3.59
CA PHE A 352 6.12 -3.59 -2.67
C PHE A 352 4.81 -3.96 -3.38
N SER A 353 4.75 -3.92 -4.71
CA SER A 353 3.59 -4.38 -5.48
C SER A 353 3.57 -5.90 -5.68
N TYR A 354 4.70 -6.59 -5.49
CA TYR A 354 4.81 -8.02 -5.74
C TYR A 354 4.18 -8.86 -4.63
N LEU A 355 3.46 -9.90 -5.05
CA LEU A 355 2.89 -10.91 -4.17
C LEU A 355 3.84 -12.11 -4.08
N SER A 356 3.90 -12.76 -2.93
CA SER A 356 4.56 -14.05 -2.77
C SER A 356 3.68 -15.19 -3.31
N ASP A 357 4.22 -16.41 -3.39
CA ASP A 357 3.49 -17.65 -3.77
C ASP A 357 2.22 -17.90 -2.93
N ARG A 358 2.07 -17.19 -1.83
CA ARG A 358 0.93 -17.26 -0.92
C ARG A 358 -0.02 -16.05 -1.03
N PHE A 359 0.14 -15.24 -2.07
CA PHE A 359 -0.62 -14.01 -2.31
C PHE A 359 -0.48 -12.98 -1.20
N VAL A 360 0.69 -12.90 -0.56
CA VAL A 360 1.00 -11.92 0.49
C VAL A 360 2.15 -11.01 0.03
N SER A 361 2.00 -9.71 0.22
CA SER A 361 3.08 -8.74 0.04
C SER A 361 4.09 -8.87 1.18
N ARG A 362 5.04 -9.79 1.06
CA ARG A 362 6.03 -10.12 2.10
C ARG A 362 6.82 -8.91 2.57
N ASN A 363 7.27 -8.06 1.63
CA ASN A 363 8.08 -6.88 1.94
C ASN A 363 7.26 -5.85 2.73
N GLY A 364 5.99 -5.68 2.37
CA GLY A 364 5.06 -4.81 3.10
C GLY A 364 4.82 -5.29 4.53
N VAL A 365 4.47 -6.57 4.71
CA VAL A 365 4.25 -7.17 6.05
C VAL A 365 5.47 -7.03 6.94
N LEU A 366 6.68 -7.29 6.42
CA LEU A 366 7.91 -7.16 7.20
C LEU A 366 8.20 -5.70 7.58
N LEU A 367 8.00 -4.75 6.67
CA LEU A 367 8.24 -3.34 6.96
C LEU A 367 7.27 -2.81 8.02
N ILE A 368 5.97 -3.07 7.84
CA ILE A 368 4.92 -2.63 8.76
C ILE A 368 5.11 -3.27 10.14
N GLY A 369 5.35 -4.59 10.17
CA GLY A 369 5.57 -5.31 11.42
C GLY A 369 6.80 -4.82 12.16
N PHE A 370 7.92 -4.61 11.46
CA PHE A 370 9.14 -4.06 12.07
C PHE A 370 8.92 -2.64 12.61
N ALA A 371 8.26 -1.77 11.82
CA ALA A 371 7.94 -0.41 12.25
C ALA A 371 7.04 -0.41 13.50
N ALA A 372 6.03 -1.30 13.56
CA ALA A 372 5.16 -1.43 14.73
C ALA A 372 5.92 -1.92 15.98
N VAL A 373 6.87 -2.87 15.84
CA VAL A 373 7.76 -3.28 16.95
C VAL A 373 8.58 -2.09 17.45
N VAL A 374 9.17 -1.31 16.54
CA VAL A 374 9.97 -0.13 16.91
C VAL A 374 9.11 0.89 17.67
N ILE A 375 7.89 1.17 17.20
CA ILE A 375 6.97 2.09 17.88
C ILE A 375 6.59 1.57 19.28
N LEU A 376 6.27 0.30 19.43
CA LEU A 376 5.99 -0.32 20.75
C LEU A 376 7.16 -0.15 21.72
N LEU A 377 8.38 -0.42 21.25
CA LEU A 377 9.58 -0.27 22.07
C LEU A 377 9.83 1.20 22.44
N MET A 378 9.65 2.15 21.51
CA MET A 378 9.84 3.58 21.74
C MET A 378 8.81 4.15 22.73
N THR A 379 7.56 3.69 22.65
CA THR A 379 6.46 4.18 23.51
C THR A 379 6.34 3.39 24.81
N GLY A 380 7.14 2.31 24.98
CA GLY A 380 7.03 1.39 26.11
C GLY A 380 5.66 0.70 26.18
N GLY A 381 4.94 0.58 25.07
CA GLY A 381 3.60 0.00 24.99
C GLY A 381 2.52 0.83 25.72
N HIS A 382 2.76 2.12 26.01
CA HIS A 382 1.75 2.98 26.64
C HIS A 382 0.65 3.37 25.65
N VAL A 383 -0.57 2.86 25.88
CA VAL A 383 -1.74 3.10 25.02
C VAL A 383 -2.05 4.60 24.89
N SER A 384 -1.97 5.38 25.98
CA SER A 384 -2.22 6.82 25.95
C SER A 384 -1.28 7.59 25.01
N ILE A 385 0.01 7.21 24.94
CA ILE A 385 0.96 7.81 23.99
C ILE A 385 0.62 7.40 22.58
N LEU A 386 0.32 6.12 22.35
CA LEU A 386 -0.05 5.59 21.03
C LEU A 386 -1.32 6.25 20.48
N VAL A 387 -2.34 6.50 21.31
CA VAL A 387 -3.58 7.19 20.93
C VAL A 387 -3.31 8.64 20.49
N VAL A 388 -2.35 9.33 21.14
CA VAL A 388 -1.96 10.69 20.72
C VAL A 388 -1.37 10.66 19.31
N LEU A 389 -0.47 9.73 19.02
CA LEU A 389 0.22 9.61 17.72
C LEU A 389 -0.74 9.23 16.59
N TYR A 390 -1.75 8.46 16.87
CA TYR A 390 -2.59 7.74 15.93
C TYR A 390 -3.61 8.62 15.18
N SER A 391 -4.41 9.42 15.90
CA SER A 391 -5.61 10.05 15.36
C SER A 391 -5.37 11.10 14.28
N ILE A 392 -4.19 11.73 14.21
CA ILE A 392 -3.89 12.77 13.21
C ILE A 392 -3.97 12.22 11.79
N ASN A 393 -3.33 11.05 11.54
CA ASN A 393 -3.24 10.45 10.22
C ASN A 393 -4.59 9.95 9.71
N VAL A 394 -5.42 9.41 10.59
CA VAL A 394 -6.80 9.01 10.27
C VAL A 394 -7.59 10.19 9.70
N PHE A 395 -7.55 11.34 10.39
CA PHE A 395 -8.31 12.51 9.95
C PHE A 395 -7.68 13.21 8.73
N ILE A 396 -6.37 13.11 8.48
CA ILE A 396 -5.77 13.54 7.20
C ILE A 396 -6.42 12.77 6.05
N THR A 397 -6.51 11.47 6.17
CA THR A 397 -7.08 10.60 5.12
C THR A 397 -8.58 10.85 4.93
N PHE A 398 -9.34 10.94 6.01
CA PHE A 398 -10.78 11.23 5.94
C PHE A 398 -11.05 12.58 5.30
N THR A 399 -10.31 13.61 5.70
CA THR A 399 -10.46 14.98 5.18
C THR A 399 -10.16 15.01 3.67
N LEU A 400 -9.07 14.39 3.22
CA LEU A 400 -8.75 14.31 1.80
C LEU A 400 -9.79 13.51 1.02
N THR A 401 -10.28 12.41 1.58
CA THR A 401 -11.35 11.61 0.96
C THR A 401 -12.63 12.41 0.78
N MET A 402 -13.10 13.10 1.83
CA MET A 402 -14.32 13.89 1.79
C MET A 402 -14.18 15.14 0.89
N ALA A 403 -13.01 15.78 0.88
CA ALA A 403 -12.69 16.87 -0.04
C ALA A 403 -12.74 16.39 -1.50
N GLY A 404 -12.15 15.22 -1.79
CA GLY A 404 -12.18 14.59 -3.11
C GLY A 404 -13.60 14.32 -3.60
N LEU A 405 -14.43 13.70 -2.75
CA LEU A 405 -15.84 13.45 -3.04
C LEU A 405 -16.60 14.75 -3.29
N SER A 406 -16.39 15.77 -2.47
CA SER A 406 -17.07 17.07 -2.62
C SER A 406 -16.71 17.72 -3.95
N ARG A 407 -15.43 17.71 -4.32
CA ARG A 407 -14.97 18.19 -5.63
C ARG A 407 -15.59 17.39 -6.79
N HIS A 408 -15.67 16.07 -6.66
CA HIS A 408 -16.26 15.20 -7.66
C HIS A 408 -17.74 15.54 -7.90
N TRP A 409 -18.56 15.64 -6.85
CA TRP A 409 -19.99 15.93 -7.00
C TRP A 409 -20.25 17.33 -7.53
N LEU A 410 -19.41 18.31 -7.19
CA LEU A 410 -19.46 19.64 -7.80
C LEU A 410 -19.18 19.59 -9.31
N ALA A 411 -18.24 18.76 -9.75
CA ALA A 411 -17.92 18.56 -11.16
C ALA A 411 -19.01 17.77 -11.93
N GLN A 412 -19.78 16.92 -11.21
CA GLN A 412 -20.86 16.11 -11.80
C GLN A 412 -22.25 16.78 -11.76
N ARG A 413 -22.33 18.05 -11.39
CA ARG A 413 -23.59 18.79 -11.20
C ARG A 413 -24.54 18.73 -12.40
N ASP A 414 -24.01 18.70 -13.61
CA ASP A 414 -24.78 18.70 -14.85
C ASP A 414 -25.11 17.28 -15.37
N LYS A 415 -24.54 16.23 -14.74
CA LYS A 415 -24.67 14.84 -15.21
C LYS A 415 -25.46 13.95 -14.26
N ASP A 416 -25.43 14.21 -12.95
CA ASP A 416 -26.09 13.38 -11.94
C ASP A 416 -27.23 14.14 -11.25
N PRO A 417 -28.49 13.71 -11.38
CA PRO A 417 -29.62 14.40 -10.76
C PRO A 417 -29.56 14.40 -9.22
N LEU A 418 -28.84 13.47 -8.60
CA LEU A 418 -28.70 13.33 -7.15
C LEU A 418 -27.46 14.05 -6.58
N TRP A 419 -26.73 14.81 -7.40
CA TRP A 419 -25.47 15.44 -6.99
C TRP A 419 -25.57 16.30 -5.74
N ARG A 420 -26.71 17.04 -5.54
CA ARG A 420 -26.90 17.91 -4.38
C ARG A 420 -26.91 17.15 -3.06
N GLY A 421 -27.66 16.02 -3.01
CA GLY A 421 -27.71 15.20 -1.80
C GLY A 421 -26.37 14.53 -1.51
N ARG A 422 -25.68 14.04 -2.54
CA ARG A 422 -24.37 13.42 -2.43
C ARG A 422 -23.30 14.45 -2.03
N LEU A 423 -23.34 15.65 -2.60
CA LEU A 423 -22.47 16.76 -2.22
C LEU A 423 -22.73 17.18 -0.76
N ALA A 424 -23.99 17.30 -0.33
CA ALA A 424 -24.31 17.70 1.03
C ALA A 424 -23.69 16.73 2.07
N VAL A 425 -23.76 15.40 1.81
CA VAL A 425 -23.15 14.40 2.69
C VAL A 425 -21.62 14.52 2.69
N SER A 426 -20.98 14.63 1.53
CA SER A 426 -19.52 14.71 1.45
C SER A 426 -18.99 16.05 1.97
N ALA A 427 -19.68 17.16 1.74
CA ALA A 427 -19.31 18.47 2.25
C ALA A 427 -19.47 18.54 3.79
N LEU A 428 -20.56 17.98 4.35
CA LEU A 428 -20.71 17.83 5.79
C LEU A 428 -19.59 16.97 6.37
N GLY A 429 -19.29 15.83 5.72
CA GLY A 429 -18.16 14.97 6.09
C GLY A 429 -16.84 15.72 6.06
N PHE A 430 -16.59 16.55 5.03
CA PHE A 430 -15.38 17.37 4.93
C PHE A 430 -15.28 18.37 6.09
N VAL A 431 -16.35 19.11 6.36
CA VAL A 431 -16.36 20.10 7.46
C VAL A 431 -16.10 19.41 8.79
N VAL A 432 -16.78 18.31 9.07
CA VAL A 432 -16.59 17.53 10.32
C VAL A 432 -15.15 17.03 10.43
N THR A 433 -14.64 16.33 9.41
CA THR A 433 -13.30 15.72 9.48
C THR A 433 -12.18 16.76 9.48
N ALA A 434 -12.31 17.86 8.73
CA ALA A 434 -11.34 18.94 8.71
C ALA A 434 -11.31 19.71 10.04
N SER A 435 -12.48 19.95 10.65
CA SER A 435 -12.56 20.59 11.98
C SER A 435 -11.90 19.71 13.04
N ILE A 436 -12.20 18.40 13.03
CA ILE A 436 -11.58 17.46 13.97
C ILE A 436 -10.06 17.39 13.73
N LEU A 437 -9.61 17.34 12.48
CA LEU A 437 -8.18 17.35 12.15
C LEU A 437 -7.48 18.59 12.71
N ALA A 438 -8.05 19.77 12.48
CA ALA A 438 -7.49 21.03 12.97
C ALA A 438 -7.37 21.04 14.48
N ILE A 439 -8.44 20.64 15.19
CA ILE A 439 -8.47 20.55 16.65
C ILE A 439 -7.46 19.50 17.15
N THR A 440 -7.41 18.34 16.50
CA THR A 440 -6.49 17.26 16.88
C THR A 440 -5.03 17.68 16.72
N ILE A 441 -4.68 18.36 15.65
CA ILE A 441 -3.31 18.88 15.46
C ILE A 441 -3.00 19.89 16.57
N PHE A 442 -3.91 20.82 16.86
CA PHE A 442 -3.71 21.85 17.89
C PHE A 442 -3.55 21.24 19.29
N GLU A 443 -4.49 20.39 19.71
CA GLU A 443 -4.52 19.81 21.05
C GLU A 443 -3.41 18.78 21.31
N LYS A 444 -3.02 18.02 20.28
CA LYS A 444 -2.05 16.94 20.43
C LYS A 444 -0.62 17.35 20.05
N PHE A 445 -0.41 18.54 19.53
CA PHE A 445 0.91 18.97 19.06
C PHE A 445 1.97 18.85 20.17
N ASP A 446 1.72 19.50 21.31
CA ASP A 446 2.65 19.48 22.45
C ASP A 446 2.70 18.11 23.18
N ALA A 447 1.66 17.31 23.04
CA ALA A 447 1.61 15.96 23.60
C ALA A 447 2.38 14.90 22.77
N GLY A 448 3.08 15.29 21.71
CA GLY A 448 3.86 14.40 20.82
C GLY A 448 3.27 14.23 19.42
N GLY A 449 2.13 14.84 19.10
CA GLY A 449 1.50 14.77 17.77
C GLY A 449 2.38 15.33 16.65
N TRP A 450 3.29 16.27 16.96
CA TRP A 450 4.28 16.77 16.01
C TRP A 450 5.18 15.66 15.45
N PHE A 451 5.47 14.61 16.25
CA PHE A 451 6.30 13.48 15.82
C PHE A 451 5.59 12.69 14.69
N THR A 452 4.29 12.48 14.82
CA THR A 452 3.49 11.80 13.78
C THR A 452 3.46 12.61 12.48
N LEU A 453 3.29 13.93 12.58
CA LEU A 453 3.37 14.82 11.41
C LEU A 453 4.74 14.76 10.75
N LEU A 454 5.82 14.76 11.54
CA LEU A 454 7.18 14.64 11.05
C LEU A 454 7.42 13.31 10.32
N VAL A 455 7.02 12.19 10.93
CA VAL A 455 7.15 10.86 10.31
C VAL A 455 6.35 10.79 9.01
N THR A 456 5.12 11.28 9.00
CA THR A 456 4.29 11.32 7.79
C THR A 456 4.93 12.21 6.72
N ALA A 457 5.47 13.37 7.09
CA ALA A 457 6.18 14.25 6.16
C ALA A 457 7.44 13.59 5.58
N ILE A 458 8.19 12.82 6.39
CA ILE A 458 9.35 12.04 5.92
C ILE A 458 8.88 10.98 4.89
N VAL A 459 7.80 10.24 5.16
CA VAL A 459 7.27 9.23 4.23
C VAL A 459 6.81 9.90 2.93
N VAL A 460 6.13 11.06 3.00
CA VAL A 460 5.75 11.86 1.82
C VAL A 460 6.99 12.30 1.05
N GLY A 461 8.02 12.81 1.74
CA GLY A 461 9.27 13.25 1.13
C GLY A 461 10.00 12.13 0.41
N LEU A 462 10.12 10.96 1.06
CA LEU A 462 10.73 9.78 0.45
C LEU A 462 9.92 9.32 -0.78
N GLY A 463 8.58 9.25 -0.67
CA GLY A 463 7.72 8.90 -1.80
C GLY A 463 7.89 9.88 -2.97
N TYR A 464 7.96 11.19 -2.70
CA TYR A 464 8.19 12.18 -3.74
C TYR A 464 9.57 12.04 -4.42
N LEU A 465 10.62 11.73 -3.67
CA LEU A 465 11.97 11.48 -4.21
C LEU A 465 11.97 10.23 -5.11
N ILE A 466 11.31 9.15 -4.67
CA ILE A 466 11.17 7.91 -5.45
C ILE A 466 10.40 8.19 -6.74
N TYR A 467 9.27 8.89 -6.66
CA TYR A 467 8.47 9.27 -7.84
C TYR A 467 9.28 10.11 -8.84
N ARG A 468 10.04 11.09 -8.35
CA ARG A 468 10.91 11.92 -9.20
C ARG A 468 11.95 11.07 -9.93
N HIS A 469 12.53 10.10 -9.25
CA HIS A 469 13.48 9.15 -9.85
C HIS A 469 12.82 8.31 -10.95
N TYR A 470 11.69 7.66 -10.66
CA TYR A 470 10.97 6.86 -11.66
C TYR A 470 10.47 7.70 -12.85
N LYS A 471 10.05 8.94 -12.61
CA LYS A 471 9.64 9.86 -13.68
C LYS A 471 10.82 10.23 -14.61
N SER A 472 12.03 10.40 -14.06
CA SER A 472 13.23 10.61 -14.86
C SER A 472 13.53 9.40 -15.76
N ILE A 473 13.48 8.19 -15.20
CA ILE A 473 13.68 6.95 -15.96
C ILE A 473 12.60 6.77 -17.03
N SER A 474 11.33 7.02 -16.69
CA SER A 474 10.23 6.92 -17.65
C SER A 474 10.38 7.87 -18.84
N LYS A 475 10.94 9.07 -18.61
CA LYS A 475 11.24 10.01 -19.69
C LYS A 475 12.33 9.46 -20.61
N ILE A 476 13.40 8.90 -20.02
CA ILE A 476 14.49 8.29 -20.76
C ILE A 476 13.98 7.10 -21.60
N THR A 477 13.12 6.26 -21.02
CA THR A 477 12.53 5.11 -21.74
C THR A 477 11.59 5.59 -22.87
N ALA A 478 10.81 6.66 -22.66
CA ALA A 478 9.93 7.21 -23.70
C ALA A 478 10.73 7.79 -24.88
N GLU A 479 11.87 8.46 -24.62
CA GLU A 479 12.76 8.93 -25.68
C GLU A 479 13.35 7.76 -26.49
N LEU A 480 13.62 6.62 -25.83
CA LEU A 480 14.07 5.38 -26.48
C LEU A 480 12.94 4.76 -27.32
N ASP A 481 11.72 4.71 -26.77
CA ASP A 481 10.53 4.18 -27.44
C ASP A 481 10.27 4.99 -28.72
N GLU A 482 10.24 6.33 -28.64
CA GLU A 482 10.06 7.22 -29.80
C GLU A 482 11.11 6.92 -30.89
N THR A 483 12.39 6.82 -30.51
CA THR A 483 13.47 6.59 -31.47
C THR A 483 13.44 5.19 -32.11
N MET A 484 13.05 4.16 -31.35
CA MET A 484 13.09 2.78 -31.82
C MET A 484 11.79 2.35 -32.53
N LEU A 485 10.64 2.88 -32.09
CA LEU A 485 9.36 2.56 -32.71
C LEU A 485 9.14 3.31 -34.04
N ASP A 486 9.78 4.48 -34.24
CA ASP A 486 9.75 5.19 -35.52
C ASP A 486 10.37 4.37 -36.68
N VAL A 487 11.24 3.40 -36.37
CA VAL A 487 11.84 2.48 -37.35
C VAL A 487 10.89 1.33 -37.71
N VAL A 488 9.84 1.11 -36.91
CA VAL A 488 8.86 0.04 -37.15
C VAL A 488 7.81 0.54 -38.14
N PRO A 489 7.54 -0.17 -39.26
CA PRO A 489 6.49 0.21 -40.19
C PRO A 489 5.13 0.38 -39.49
N GLU A 490 4.38 1.44 -39.84
CA GLU A 490 3.05 1.72 -39.27
C GLU A 490 2.05 0.56 -39.48
N HIS A 491 2.24 -0.21 -40.54
CA HIS A 491 1.51 -1.44 -40.83
C HIS A 491 2.50 -2.58 -40.97
N LEU A 492 2.61 -3.37 -39.90
CA LEU A 492 3.32 -4.64 -39.95
C LEU A 492 2.47 -5.62 -40.79
N GLU A 493 2.74 -5.67 -42.10
CA GLU A 493 2.15 -6.70 -42.95
C GLU A 493 2.58 -8.07 -42.46
N SER A 494 1.66 -9.04 -42.48
CA SER A 494 1.96 -10.41 -42.04
C SER A 494 2.88 -11.08 -43.06
N GLY A 495 4.17 -10.96 -42.88
CA GLY A 495 5.14 -11.74 -43.61
C GLY A 495 4.91 -13.27 -43.41
N PRO A 496 5.45 -14.13 -44.25
CA PRO A 496 5.27 -15.58 -44.16
C PRO A 496 5.85 -16.11 -42.84
N ASN A 497 5.14 -17.06 -42.23
CA ASN A 497 5.69 -17.81 -41.10
C ASN A 497 6.88 -18.66 -41.57
N LEU A 498 8.07 -18.30 -41.13
CA LEU A 498 9.24 -19.11 -41.37
C LEU A 498 9.28 -20.35 -40.45
N PRO A 499 9.68 -21.52 -40.93
CA PRO A 499 9.74 -22.71 -40.08
C PRO A 499 10.86 -22.58 -39.04
N LEU A 500 10.55 -22.98 -37.82
CA LEU A 500 11.50 -23.03 -36.73
C LEU A 500 12.39 -24.28 -36.85
N ASP A 501 13.67 -24.13 -36.54
CA ASP A 501 14.60 -25.25 -36.43
C ASP A 501 14.93 -25.58 -34.96
N PRO A 502 14.30 -26.60 -34.36
CA PRO A 502 14.50 -26.93 -32.94
C PRO A 502 15.97 -27.28 -32.58
N ARG A 503 16.78 -27.65 -33.56
CA ARG A 503 18.20 -27.96 -33.36
C ARG A 503 19.14 -26.81 -33.72
N GLY A 504 18.58 -25.73 -34.24
CA GLY A 504 19.33 -24.55 -34.63
C GLY A 504 19.68 -23.67 -33.42
N ALA A 505 20.77 -22.93 -33.54
CA ALA A 505 21.12 -21.93 -32.55
C ALA A 505 19.96 -20.91 -32.38
N THR A 506 19.56 -20.64 -31.14
CA THR A 506 18.36 -19.87 -30.82
C THR A 506 18.68 -18.69 -29.89
N ALA A 507 18.29 -17.49 -30.30
CA ALA A 507 18.33 -16.32 -29.44
C ALA A 507 17.01 -16.20 -28.64
N VAL A 508 17.12 -16.18 -27.33
CA VAL A 508 15.97 -16.14 -26.40
C VAL A 508 15.96 -14.79 -25.66
N PHE A 509 14.86 -14.05 -25.75
CA PHE A 509 14.74 -12.70 -25.23
C PHE A 509 13.76 -12.64 -24.07
N PHE A 510 14.22 -12.14 -22.94
CA PHE A 510 13.33 -11.74 -21.85
C PHE A 510 12.79 -10.33 -22.14
N VAL A 511 11.50 -10.24 -22.41
CA VAL A 511 10.81 -8.98 -22.72
C VAL A 511 9.55 -8.82 -21.87
N SER A 512 9.15 -7.58 -21.60
CA SER A 512 7.92 -7.30 -20.83
C SER A 512 6.79 -6.80 -21.72
N ARG A 513 7.11 -6.02 -22.74
CA ARG A 513 6.19 -5.43 -23.72
C ARG A 513 6.96 -5.16 -25.01
N PHE A 514 6.24 -4.83 -26.07
CA PHE A 514 6.84 -4.37 -27.33
C PHE A 514 7.24 -2.90 -27.18
N ASP A 515 8.51 -2.65 -26.91
CA ASP A 515 9.04 -1.31 -26.63
C ASP A 515 10.45 -1.12 -27.20
N GLY A 516 10.93 0.12 -27.11
CA GLY A 516 12.27 0.48 -27.60
C GLY A 516 13.39 -0.30 -26.94
N LEU A 517 13.25 -0.68 -25.65
CA LEU A 517 14.25 -1.48 -24.95
C LEU A 517 14.33 -2.90 -25.52
N GLY A 518 13.18 -3.54 -25.71
CA GLY A 518 13.10 -4.87 -26.30
C GLY A 518 13.59 -4.90 -27.75
N LEU A 519 13.18 -3.92 -28.57
CA LEU A 519 13.65 -3.79 -29.97
C LEU A 519 15.14 -3.53 -30.05
N HIS A 520 15.67 -2.61 -29.25
CA HIS A 520 17.12 -2.35 -29.20
C HIS A 520 17.89 -3.61 -28.82
N THR A 521 17.38 -4.38 -27.83
CA THR A 521 18.00 -5.64 -27.41
C THR A 521 17.97 -6.67 -28.53
N LEU A 522 16.84 -6.81 -29.23
CA LEU A 522 16.69 -7.70 -30.38
C LEU A 522 17.64 -7.33 -31.52
N LEU A 523 17.64 -6.07 -31.92
CA LEU A 523 18.51 -5.60 -33.03
C LEU A 523 19.99 -5.68 -32.69
N THR A 524 20.37 -5.40 -31.45
CA THR A 524 21.76 -5.55 -31.00
C THR A 524 22.19 -7.01 -30.98
N ALA A 525 21.35 -7.90 -30.44
CA ALA A 525 21.64 -9.33 -30.48
C ALA A 525 21.70 -9.86 -31.92
N HIS A 526 20.80 -9.42 -32.81
CA HIS A 526 20.82 -9.77 -34.22
C HIS A 526 22.11 -9.33 -34.91
N ARG A 527 22.61 -8.12 -34.62
CA ARG A 527 23.92 -7.67 -35.15
C ARG A 527 25.10 -8.52 -34.67
N MET A 528 25.03 -8.96 -33.39
CA MET A 528 26.14 -9.72 -32.78
C MET A 528 26.17 -11.19 -33.22
N VAL A 529 24.99 -11.83 -33.29
CA VAL A 529 24.87 -13.28 -33.48
C VAL A 529 23.92 -13.68 -34.61
N GLY A 530 23.31 -12.74 -35.34
CA GLY A 530 22.28 -13.02 -36.35
C GLY A 530 22.71 -13.95 -37.50
N GLY A 531 23.95 -13.89 -37.89
CA GLY A 531 24.50 -14.84 -38.91
C GLY A 531 24.57 -16.27 -38.44
N PHE A 532 24.51 -16.54 -37.16
CA PHE A 532 24.61 -17.84 -36.54
C PHE A 532 23.25 -18.38 -36.06
N VAL A 533 22.36 -17.48 -35.62
CA VAL A 533 21.05 -17.80 -35.02
C VAL A 533 20.01 -18.14 -36.08
N LYS A 534 19.25 -19.22 -35.87
CA LYS A 534 18.15 -19.67 -36.73
C LYS A 534 16.77 -19.28 -36.21
N ASN A 535 16.60 -19.19 -34.88
CA ASN A 535 15.33 -18.91 -34.25
C ASN A 535 15.44 -17.75 -33.27
N TYR A 536 14.35 -17.00 -33.16
CA TYR A 536 14.15 -15.91 -32.19
C TYR A 536 12.98 -16.26 -31.27
N VAL A 537 13.22 -16.34 -29.97
CA VAL A 537 12.19 -16.74 -28.98
C VAL A 537 11.99 -15.63 -27.98
N PHE A 538 10.74 -15.21 -27.80
CA PHE A 538 10.40 -14.18 -26.83
C PHE A 538 9.74 -14.80 -25.60
N LEU A 539 10.23 -14.44 -24.41
CA LEU A 539 9.76 -14.91 -23.13
C LEU A 539 9.08 -13.75 -22.40
N LEU A 540 7.76 -13.86 -22.17
CA LEU A 540 6.96 -12.85 -21.53
C LEU A 540 6.37 -13.38 -20.21
N ALA A 541 6.67 -12.71 -19.11
CA ALA A 541 6.10 -13.03 -17.80
C ALA A 541 5.00 -12.04 -17.45
N GLY A 542 3.75 -12.48 -17.47
CA GLY A 542 2.62 -11.74 -16.90
C GLY A 542 2.69 -11.80 -15.37
N ILE A 543 3.15 -10.70 -14.74
CA ILE A 543 3.30 -10.66 -13.29
C ILE A 543 1.99 -10.22 -12.66
N VAL A 544 1.38 -11.14 -11.89
CA VAL A 544 0.17 -10.88 -11.14
C VAL A 544 0.54 -10.17 -9.84
N GLY A 545 0.52 -8.86 -9.87
CA GLY A 545 0.68 -8.02 -8.69
C GLY A 545 -0.64 -7.82 -7.96
N GLN A 546 -0.61 -7.03 -6.89
CA GLN A 546 -1.81 -6.72 -6.11
C GLN A 546 -2.82 -5.88 -6.90
N GLY A 547 -2.34 -5.12 -7.89
CA GLY A 547 -3.18 -4.33 -8.80
C GLY A 547 -4.03 -5.19 -9.72
N GLU A 548 -3.48 -6.30 -10.23
CA GLU A 548 -4.12 -7.24 -11.15
C GLU A 548 -4.92 -8.32 -10.43
N PHE A 549 -4.65 -8.57 -9.15
CA PHE A 549 -5.37 -9.56 -8.33
C PHE A 549 -6.73 -9.06 -7.83
N LYS A 550 -7.46 -8.33 -8.69
CA LYS A 550 -8.80 -7.75 -8.40
C LYS A 550 -9.97 -8.57 -8.92
N GLY A 551 -9.72 -9.72 -9.52
CA GLY A 551 -10.74 -10.63 -10.05
C GLY A 551 -10.30 -11.36 -11.32
N ILE A 552 -11.13 -12.30 -11.79
CA ILE A 552 -10.84 -13.11 -12.98
C ILE A 552 -10.68 -12.23 -14.21
N LYS A 553 -11.53 -11.20 -14.36
CA LYS A 553 -11.48 -10.29 -15.50
C LYS A 553 -10.13 -9.58 -15.62
N ALA A 554 -9.58 -9.09 -14.52
CA ALA A 554 -8.27 -8.42 -14.53
C ALA A 554 -7.13 -9.37 -14.95
N LEU A 555 -7.24 -10.65 -14.63
CA LEU A 555 -6.29 -11.67 -15.09
C LEU A 555 -6.47 -11.99 -16.58
N GLU A 556 -7.71 -12.02 -17.07
CA GLU A 556 -8.00 -12.19 -18.49
C GLU A 556 -7.48 -10.99 -19.29
N ASP A 557 -7.69 -9.76 -18.81
CA ASP A 557 -7.17 -8.54 -19.41
C ASP A 557 -5.62 -8.56 -19.44
N LEU A 558 -4.95 -9.02 -18.37
CA LEU A 558 -3.49 -9.22 -18.34
C LEU A 558 -3.04 -10.24 -19.39
N LYS A 559 -3.79 -11.35 -19.53
CA LYS A 559 -3.49 -12.37 -20.52
C LYS A 559 -3.57 -11.82 -21.94
N VAL A 560 -4.65 -11.13 -22.27
CA VAL A 560 -4.84 -10.49 -23.58
C VAL A 560 -3.73 -9.48 -23.85
N TYR A 561 -3.35 -8.69 -22.86
CA TYR A 561 -2.25 -7.74 -22.96
C TYR A 561 -0.93 -8.43 -23.31
N VAL A 562 -0.51 -9.46 -22.53
CA VAL A 562 0.75 -10.16 -22.76
C VAL A 562 0.79 -10.84 -24.13
N GLU A 563 -0.32 -11.47 -24.55
CA GLU A 563 -0.43 -12.11 -25.87
C GLU A 563 -0.38 -11.09 -27.02
N THR A 564 -0.96 -9.91 -26.84
CA THR A 564 -0.90 -8.81 -27.80
C THR A 564 0.53 -8.33 -27.99
N GLU A 565 1.24 -8.06 -26.90
CA GLU A 565 2.63 -7.62 -26.92
C GLU A 565 3.56 -8.65 -27.56
N ALA A 566 3.34 -9.94 -27.27
CA ALA A 566 4.09 -11.04 -27.88
C ALA A 566 3.88 -11.11 -29.40
N ASN A 567 2.63 -10.93 -29.84
CA ASN A 567 2.28 -10.97 -31.26
C ASN A 567 2.86 -9.78 -32.05
N GLN A 568 3.10 -8.62 -31.42
CA GLN A 568 3.81 -7.51 -32.05
C GLN A 568 5.26 -7.87 -32.36
N TYR A 569 5.99 -8.56 -31.47
CA TYR A 569 7.31 -9.10 -31.76
C TYR A 569 7.28 -10.11 -32.91
N MET A 570 6.26 -10.97 -32.95
CA MET A 570 6.10 -11.93 -34.03
C MET A 570 5.90 -11.24 -35.39
N ALA A 571 5.05 -10.20 -35.43
CA ALA A 571 4.80 -9.45 -36.65
C ALA A 571 6.07 -8.73 -37.13
N PHE A 572 6.80 -8.09 -36.23
CA PHE A 572 8.10 -7.47 -36.53
C PHE A 572 9.11 -8.50 -37.11
N CYS A 573 9.31 -9.62 -36.43
CA CYS A 573 10.25 -10.63 -36.87
C CYS A 573 9.87 -11.23 -38.23
N ARG A 574 8.58 -11.46 -38.50
CA ARG A 574 8.11 -11.94 -39.80
C ARG A 574 8.40 -10.95 -40.93
N ASN A 575 8.21 -9.66 -40.65
CA ASN A 575 8.51 -8.61 -41.62
C ASN A 575 10.00 -8.55 -41.96
N GLU A 576 10.86 -8.80 -40.97
CA GLU A 576 12.32 -8.83 -41.12
C GLU A 576 12.85 -10.23 -41.60
N GLY A 577 11.95 -11.15 -41.92
CA GLY A 577 12.36 -12.50 -42.41
C GLY A 577 13.03 -13.36 -41.33
N MET A 578 12.69 -13.17 -40.05
CA MET A 578 13.22 -13.94 -38.93
C MET A 578 12.21 -14.99 -38.46
N ALA A 579 12.66 -16.24 -38.29
CA ALA A 579 11.83 -17.30 -37.70
C ALA A 579 11.69 -17.07 -36.20
N ALA A 580 10.47 -16.79 -35.74
CA ALA A 580 10.23 -16.39 -34.34
C ALA A 580 9.06 -17.15 -33.71
N THR A 581 9.11 -17.27 -32.38
CA THR A 581 8.02 -17.77 -31.54
C THR A 581 8.06 -17.12 -30.16
N TRP A 582 7.03 -17.35 -29.32
CA TRP A 582 7.01 -16.84 -27.96
C TRP A 582 6.45 -17.87 -26.98
N PHE A 583 6.86 -17.71 -25.71
CA PHE A 583 6.28 -18.39 -24.56
C PHE A 583 5.88 -17.36 -23.52
N ALA A 584 4.72 -17.54 -22.88
CA ALA A 584 4.26 -16.70 -21.80
C ALA A 584 3.88 -17.53 -20.59
N THR A 585 4.11 -16.98 -19.40
CA THR A 585 3.63 -17.55 -18.13
C THR A 585 3.06 -16.46 -17.25
N TYR A 586 2.20 -16.84 -16.29
CA TYR A 586 1.54 -15.92 -15.38
C TYR A 586 1.84 -16.34 -13.96
N SER A 587 2.52 -15.48 -13.21
CA SER A 587 3.02 -15.80 -11.87
C SER A 587 3.03 -14.57 -10.97
N THR A 588 3.01 -14.79 -9.67
CA THR A 588 3.23 -13.73 -8.67
C THR A 588 4.73 -13.48 -8.43
N ASP A 589 5.60 -14.41 -8.77
CA ASP A 589 7.06 -14.31 -8.61
C ASP A 589 7.74 -14.18 -9.99
N ARG A 590 8.31 -12.99 -10.24
CA ARG A 590 8.99 -12.66 -11.51
C ARG A 590 10.19 -13.59 -11.78
N ILE A 591 10.97 -13.90 -10.76
CA ILE A 591 12.17 -14.73 -10.91
C ILE A 591 11.79 -16.16 -11.27
N LEU A 592 10.79 -16.73 -10.56
CA LEU A 592 10.29 -18.07 -10.86
C LEU A 592 9.66 -18.15 -12.25
N ALA A 593 8.90 -17.10 -12.65
CA ALA A 593 8.32 -17.02 -13.98
C ALA A 593 9.38 -17.05 -15.08
N MET A 594 10.45 -16.26 -14.91
CA MET A 594 11.55 -16.22 -15.88
C MET A 594 12.33 -17.54 -15.94
N GLU A 595 12.57 -18.18 -14.79
CA GLU A 595 13.19 -19.52 -14.72
C GLU A 595 12.33 -20.57 -15.41
N GLU A 596 11.03 -20.58 -15.17
CA GLU A 596 10.10 -21.54 -15.80
C GLU A 596 10.04 -21.36 -17.30
N LEU A 597 9.96 -20.12 -17.78
CA LEU A 597 9.99 -19.78 -19.20
C LEU A 597 11.33 -20.18 -19.83
N ALA A 598 12.45 -19.92 -19.17
CA ALA A 598 13.76 -20.34 -19.65
C ALA A 598 13.85 -21.86 -19.77
N ASN A 599 13.38 -22.61 -18.78
CA ASN A 599 13.35 -24.07 -18.81
C ASN A 599 12.47 -24.63 -19.95
N VAL A 600 11.33 -23.94 -20.23
CA VAL A 600 10.49 -24.29 -21.38
C VAL A 600 11.24 -24.02 -22.68
N ALA A 601 11.85 -22.86 -22.84
CA ALA A 601 12.63 -22.52 -24.04
C ALA A 601 13.75 -23.50 -24.28
N ILE A 602 14.51 -23.90 -23.26
CA ILE A 602 15.60 -24.86 -23.32
C ILE A 602 15.12 -26.25 -23.78
N ARG A 603 13.96 -26.70 -23.35
CA ARG A 603 13.38 -27.99 -23.75
C ARG A 603 13.04 -28.03 -25.23
N TYR A 604 12.53 -26.93 -25.80
CA TYR A 604 12.21 -26.87 -27.23
C TYR A 604 13.41 -26.50 -28.09
N PHE A 605 14.35 -25.68 -27.55
CA PHE A 605 15.52 -25.16 -28.23
C PHE A 605 16.77 -25.35 -27.35
N PRO A 606 17.41 -26.54 -27.36
CA PRO A 606 18.55 -26.81 -26.48
C PRO A 606 19.78 -25.92 -26.73
N GLN A 607 19.92 -25.35 -27.93
CA GLN A 607 21.02 -24.45 -28.29
C GLN A 607 20.61 -22.97 -28.10
N SER A 608 20.22 -22.63 -26.88
CA SER A 608 19.72 -21.29 -26.53
C SER A 608 20.81 -20.38 -25.95
N ILE A 609 20.82 -19.12 -26.42
CA ILE A 609 21.56 -18.02 -25.82
C ILE A 609 20.51 -16.98 -25.36
N PHE A 610 20.56 -16.59 -24.09
CA PHE A 610 19.59 -15.70 -23.50
C PHE A 610 20.03 -14.23 -23.56
N PHE A 611 19.07 -13.32 -23.77
CA PHE A 611 19.28 -11.89 -23.84
C PHE A 611 18.25 -11.16 -22.97
N ALA A 612 18.71 -10.09 -22.27
CA ALA A 612 17.84 -9.13 -21.61
C ALA A 612 18.38 -7.72 -21.80
N GLY A 613 17.51 -6.75 -22.05
CA GLY A 613 17.88 -5.34 -22.13
C GLY A 613 17.96 -4.67 -20.75
N ARG A 614 18.88 -3.74 -20.57
CA ARG A 614 18.98 -2.92 -19.38
C ARG A 614 19.26 -1.47 -19.76
N VAL A 615 18.40 -0.56 -19.34
CA VAL A 615 18.65 0.89 -19.48
C VAL A 615 19.71 1.30 -18.47
N ILE A 616 20.75 1.96 -18.95
CA ILE A 616 21.82 2.54 -18.12
C ILE A 616 21.64 4.05 -18.10
N ASP A 617 21.30 4.59 -16.92
CA ASP A 617 21.28 6.02 -16.66
C ASP A 617 22.60 6.43 -16.03
N THR A 618 23.44 7.12 -16.80
CA THR A 618 24.74 7.63 -16.33
C THR A 618 24.60 8.84 -15.40
N SER A 619 23.41 9.47 -15.38
CA SER A 619 23.13 10.65 -14.54
C SER A 619 22.62 10.29 -13.13
N ALA A 620 22.19 9.05 -12.89
CA ALA A 620 21.51 8.62 -11.67
C ALA A 620 22.41 7.84 -10.70
N GLN A 621 23.67 8.22 -10.51
CA GLN A 621 24.55 7.65 -9.47
C GLN A 621 24.18 8.20 -8.08
N GLY A 622 22.97 7.87 -7.58
CA GLY A 622 22.55 8.19 -6.22
C GLY A 622 22.67 6.99 -5.27
N PRO A 623 22.77 7.21 -3.94
CA PRO A 623 22.90 6.14 -2.95
C PRO A 623 21.71 5.15 -2.93
N PHE A 624 20.60 5.49 -3.57
CA PHE A 624 19.40 4.67 -3.67
C PHE A 624 19.30 3.83 -4.95
N HIS A 625 20.29 3.92 -5.86
CA HIS A 625 20.23 3.25 -7.16
C HIS A 625 20.01 1.73 -7.05
N GLY A 626 20.77 1.05 -6.19
CA GLY A 626 20.60 -0.39 -5.95
C GLY A 626 19.30 -0.79 -5.24
N LEU A 627 18.63 0.16 -4.56
CA LEU A 627 17.38 -0.09 -3.84
C LEU A 627 16.15 0.04 -4.76
N LEU A 628 16.24 0.89 -5.79
CA LEU A 628 15.14 1.25 -6.69
C LEU A 628 15.16 0.46 -8.00
N HIS A 629 16.30 -0.12 -8.39
CA HIS A 629 16.42 -0.93 -9.59
C HIS A 629 16.26 -2.41 -9.29
N ASP A 630 15.53 -3.10 -10.17
CA ASP A 630 15.31 -4.53 -10.07
C ASP A 630 16.57 -5.28 -10.56
N GLU A 631 17.15 -6.10 -9.70
CA GLU A 631 18.30 -6.96 -10.02
C GLU A 631 17.88 -8.31 -10.62
N VAL A 632 16.62 -8.45 -11.03
CA VAL A 632 16.06 -9.73 -11.52
C VAL A 632 16.87 -10.29 -12.67
N SER A 633 17.28 -9.45 -13.62
CA SER A 633 18.08 -9.90 -14.77
C SER A 633 19.41 -10.53 -14.34
N PHE A 634 20.07 -9.99 -13.31
CA PHE A 634 21.31 -10.56 -12.78
C PHE A 634 21.09 -11.87 -12.01
N ILE A 635 19.98 -11.94 -11.24
CA ILE A 635 19.63 -13.16 -10.51
C ILE A 635 19.29 -14.29 -11.48
N VAL A 636 18.57 -14.00 -12.56
CA VAL A 636 18.24 -14.97 -13.61
C VAL A 636 19.49 -15.37 -14.36
N GLN A 637 20.38 -14.41 -14.68
CA GLN A 637 21.68 -14.69 -15.32
C GLN A 637 22.52 -15.65 -14.48
N ASP A 638 22.69 -15.39 -13.19
CA ASP A 638 23.44 -16.23 -12.25
C ASP A 638 22.89 -17.68 -12.25
N ARG A 639 21.56 -17.83 -12.23
CA ARG A 639 20.92 -19.15 -12.22
C ARG A 639 21.07 -19.90 -13.53
N LEU A 640 20.89 -19.22 -14.68
CA LEU A 640 21.09 -19.82 -15.99
C LEU A 640 22.55 -20.26 -16.21
N GLN A 641 23.50 -19.46 -15.72
CA GLN A 641 24.93 -19.83 -15.78
C GLN A 641 25.22 -21.06 -14.91
N HIS A 642 24.59 -21.22 -13.76
CA HIS A 642 24.68 -22.43 -12.96
C HIS A 642 24.14 -23.67 -13.68
N ASP A 643 23.14 -23.50 -14.55
CA ASP A 643 22.55 -24.54 -15.36
C ASP A 643 23.32 -24.78 -16.71
N GLY A 644 24.42 -24.02 -16.91
CA GLY A 644 25.28 -24.15 -18.09
C GLY A 644 24.84 -23.32 -19.31
N PHE A 645 23.89 -22.38 -19.16
CA PHE A 645 23.41 -21.53 -20.24
C PHE A 645 23.98 -20.11 -20.17
N SER A 646 24.34 -19.58 -21.36
CA SER A 646 24.84 -18.19 -21.44
C SER A 646 23.69 -17.21 -21.50
N MET A 647 23.79 -16.15 -20.69
CA MET A 647 22.87 -14.99 -20.75
C MET A 647 23.67 -13.71 -20.88
N MET A 648 23.31 -12.87 -21.84
CA MET A 648 23.88 -11.56 -22.08
C MET A 648 22.87 -10.47 -21.67
N ILE A 649 23.32 -9.53 -20.82
CA ILE A 649 22.57 -8.32 -20.51
C ILE A 649 23.06 -7.20 -21.41
N VAL A 650 22.20 -6.75 -22.33
CA VAL A 650 22.52 -5.70 -23.31
C VAL A 650 22.32 -4.33 -22.66
N PRO A 651 23.40 -3.54 -22.49
CA PRO A 651 23.28 -2.19 -21.96
C PRO A 651 22.73 -1.24 -23.02
N VAL A 652 21.71 -0.45 -22.64
CA VAL A 652 21.11 0.57 -23.51
C VAL A 652 21.41 1.94 -22.95
N HIS A 653 22.23 2.73 -23.64
CA HIS A 653 22.54 4.10 -23.31
C HIS A 653 21.63 5.05 -24.11
N VAL A 654 20.77 5.80 -23.43
CA VAL A 654 19.83 6.73 -24.09
C VAL A 654 20.44 8.13 -24.28
N ARG A 655 21.46 8.48 -23.50
CA ARG A 655 22.23 9.73 -23.67
C ARG A 655 23.68 9.36 -23.91
N GLY A 656 24.28 10.02 -24.92
CA GLY A 656 25.58 9.73 -25.50
C GLY A 656 26.64 9.22 -24.52
N ILE A 657 27.43 8.28 -24.97
CA ILE A 657 28.57 7.72 -24.27
C ILE A 657 29.41 8.86 -23.69
N PRO A 658 29.78 8.82 -22.41
CA PRO A 658 30.72 9.82 -21.86
C PRO A 658 31.93 9.92 -22.75
N SER A 659 32.22 11.09 -23.27
CA SER A 659 33.25 11.31 -24.25
C SER A 659 34.68 11.13 -23.72
N LYS A 660 34.83 10.69 -22.45
CA LYS A 660 36.12 10.35 -21.86
C LYS A 660 36.03 9.04 -21.08
N PRO A 661 36.73 7.98 -21.51
CA PRO A 661 36.99 6.85 -20.61
C PRO A 661 37.71 7.40 -19.35
N PRO A 662 37.45 6.79 -18.17
CA PRO A 662 38.21 7.14 -16.98
C PRO A 662 39.71 7.02 -17.29
N ASN A 663 40.53 7.99 -16.89
CA ASN A 663 41.97 7.90 -16.98
C ASN A 663 42.47 6.76 -16.06
N ILE A 664 42.34 5.53 -16.52
CA ILE A 664 42.99 4.40 -15.87
C ILE A 664 44.38 4.34 -16.44
N VAL A 665 45.33 4.85 -15.70
CA VAL A 665 46.77 4.73 -16.02
C VAL A 665 47.25 3.41 -15.42
N LEU A 666 46.75 2.30 -15.98
CA LEU A 666 47.41 1.00 -15.76
C LEU A 666 48.27 0.71 -16.97
N PRO A 667 49.53 0.25 -16.78
CA PRO A 667 50.36 -0.15 -17.89
C PRO A 667 49.77 -1.38 -18.52
N ILE A 668 49.17 -1.22 -19.70
CA ILE A 668 48.59 -2.33 -20.49
C ILE A 668 49.65 -2.71 -21.52
N SER A 669 50.16 -3.94 -21.48
CA SER A 669 50.97 -4.52 -22.55
C SER A 669 50.02 -5.08 -23.61
N MET A 670 50.13 -4.59 -24.85
CA MET A 670 49.36 -5.07 -26.00
C MET A 670 50.20 -5.98 -26.86
N SER A 671 49.54 -6.90 -27.62
CA SER A 671 50.22 -7.65 -28.63
C SER A 671 50.74 -6.73 -29.77
N PRO A 672 51.85 -7.05 -30.44
CA PRO A 672 52.36 -6.21 -31.53
C PRO A 672 51.36 -5.99 -32.67
N ASP A 673 50.47 -6.95 -32.90
CA ASP A 673 49.42 -6.85 -33.93
C ASP A 673 48.38 -5.81 -33.59
N LEU A 674 48.02 -5.66 -32.28
CA LEU A 674 47.09 -4.65 -31.78
C LEU A 674 47.70 -3.24 -31.80
N GLU A 675 49.00 -3.11 -31.55
CA GLU A 675 49.69 -1.81 -31.69
C GLU A 675 49.69 -1.32 -33.14
N LEU A 676 49.81 -2.27 -34.13
CA LEU A 676 49.70 -1.93 -35.55
C LEU A 676 48.30 -1.43 -35.93
N VAL A 677 47.22 -2.10 -35.43
CA VAL A 677 45.85 -1.71 -35.70
C VAL A 677 45.55 -0.34 -35.09
N GLN A 678 46.00 -0.10 -33.85
CA GLN A 678 45.80 1.18 -33.17
C GLN A 678 46.54 2.33 -33.88
N ASN A 679 47.73 2.08 -34.35
CA ASN A 679 48.53 3.07 -35.14
C ASN A 679 47.88 3.35 -36.51
N GLU A 680 47.22 2.39 -37.14
CA GLU A 680 46.48 2.64 -38.39
C GLU A 680 45.21 3.40 -38.18
N GLU A 681 44.46 3.14 -37.10
CA GLU A 681 43.23 3.88 -36.77
C GLU A 681 43.55 5.36 -36.37
N VAL A 682 44.58 5.58 -35.57
CA VAL A 682 45.03 6.91 -35.24
C VAL A 682 45.46 7.69 -36.49
N LYS A 683 46.19 7.08 -37.42
CA LYS A 683 46.57 7.71 -38.70
C LYS A 683 45.35 8.00 -39.57
N LYS A 684 44.32 7.11 -39.59
CA LYS A 684 43.07 7.35 -40.33
C LYS A 684 42.28 8.52 -39.73
N GLU A 685 42.20 8.59 -38.40
CA GLU A 685 41.49 9.68 -37.72
C GLU A 685 42.23 11.02 -37.87
N GLU A 686 43.57 11.07 -37.77
CA GLU A 686 44.37 12.28 -38.06
C GLU A 686 44.16 12.72 -39.51
N ALA A 687 44.08 11.78 -40.45
CA ALA A 687 43.83 12.09 -41.86
C ALA A 687 42.42 12.68 -42.06
N ARG A 688 41.39 12.12 -41.36
CA ARG A 688 40.04 12.67 -41.36
C ARG A 688 39.97 14.09 -40.78
N VAL A 689 40.61 14.32 -39.66
CA VAL A 689 40.64 15.62 -38.99
C VAL A 689 41.33 16.65 -39.89
N ARG A 690 42.44 16.29 -40.55
CA ARG A 690 43.13 17.15 -41.51
C ARG A 690 42.31 17.46 -42.75
N ALA A 691 41.58 16.46 -43.26
CA ALA A 691 40.66 16.65 -44.40
C ALA A 691 39.47 17.56 -44.04
N ALA A 692 38.90 17.43 -42.85
CA ALA A 692 37.81 18.27 -42.35
C ALA A 692 38.28 19.73 -42.13
N ALA A 693 39.48 19.91 -41.55
CA ALA A 693 40.09 21.23 -41.36
C ALA A 693 40.39 21.92 -42.71
N LYS A 694 40.85 21.18 -43.72
CA LYS A 694 41.10 21.68 -45.06
C LYS A 694 39.79 22.08 -45.78
N ALA A 695 38.70 21.31 -45.61
CA ALA A 695 37.40 21.63 -46.14
C ALA A 695 36.82 22.91 -45.51
N GLN A 696 36.97 23.08 -44.22
CA GLN A 696 36.55 24.29 -43.50
C GLN A 696 37.34 25.54 -43.94
N ALA A 697 38.65 25.42 -44.14
CA ALA A 697 39.51 26.51 -44.62
C ALA A 697 39.12 26.90 -46.06
N THR A 698 38.79 25.93 -46.92
CA THR A 698 38.35 26.22 -48.30
C THR A 698 36.97 26.90 -48.34
N THR A 699 36.07 26.50 -47.41
CA THR A 699 34.75 27.15 -47.30
C THR A 699 34.87 28.58 -46.78
N GLN A 700 35.77 28.87 -45.84
CA GLN A 700 36.03 30.22 -45.36
C GLN A 700 36.69 31.13 -46.41
N ALA A 701 37.61 30.58 -47.20
CA ALA A 701 38.20 31.30 -48.30
C ALA A 701 37.19 31.71 -49.38
N ASN A 702 36.30 30.79 -49.74
CA ASN A 702 35.24 31.07 -50.71
C ASN A 702 34.16 32.07 -50.18
N ILE A 703 33.97 32.16 -48.89
CA ILE A 703 33.09 33.16 -48.25
C ILE A 703 33.74 34.56 -48.27
N GLN A 704 35.06 34.65 -48.13
CA GLN A 704 35.79 35.91 -48.17
C GLN A 704 35.92 36.50 -49.62
N GLU A 705 35.96 35.63 -50.64
CA GLU A 705 35.95 36.10 -52.06
C GLU A 705 34.57 36.52 -52.58
N SER A 706 33.50 36.12 -51.86
CA SER A 706 32.12 36.44 -52.29
C SER A 706 31.51 37.70 -51.65
N THR A 707 32.29 38.51 -50.88
CA THR A 707 31.84 39.80 -50.37
C THR A 707 32.15 40.91 -51.42
N PRO A 708 31.15 41.55 -52.05
CA PRO A 708 31.41 42.67 -52.96
C PRO A 708 31.88 43.88 -52.15
N HIS A 709 32.99 44.45 -52.56
CA HIS A 709 33.39 45.81 -52.17
C HIS A 709 32.26 46.79 -52.53
N ALA A 710 31.49 47.21 -51.53
CA ALA A 710 30.66 48.40 -51.66
C ALA A 710 31.58 49.60 -51.62
N GLY A 711 31.84 50.16 -52.82
CA GLY A 711 32.56 51.40 -53.00
C GLY A 711 31.79 52.56 -52.41
N THR A 712 32.53 53.41 -51.76
CA THR A 712 32.15 54.76 -51.37
C THR A 712 31.87 55.63 -52.62
N GLU A 713 30.67 56.17 -52.72
CA GLU A 713 30.37 57.55 -53.10
C GLU A 713 29.13 58.04 -52.34
#